data_22d4c817515dbeb1cc71d98ddb082c90
#
_entry.id   22d4c817515dbeb1cc71d98ddb082c90
#
_cell.length_a   1.000
_cell.length_b   1.000
_cell.length_c   1.000
_cell.angle_alpha   90.00
_cell.angle_beta   90.00
_cell.angle_gamma   90.00
#
_symmetry.space_group_name_H-M   'P 1'
#
loop_
_entity.id
_entity.type
_entity.pdbx_description
1 polymer ?
#
loop_
_entity_poly.entity_id
_entity_poly.type
_entity_poly.pdbx_seq_one_letter_code
_entity_poly.pdbx_strand_id
1 'polypeptide(L)'
;MKNIFKNIKNYFKDNKTKSITILIILILTIVSSITLIAYSFYQNKSRKLIISGIASLDSADVSIKVYRENKNENGVGINTYSLSYYVPSSASYNYVSSKTVCGTGITITKYENQKFYVDATKKGKCKVYFDAIDGYIDDYEVNLFVQNEVGNTNDNNYNKMGQLPLYETGYYYTINTSKTSCTNGATVSIEGRNIVVLATKKSVCNVYADKNSDSVGPTVSNLSVDGKAVTFTASDNIGLAMYGLSSSNTIAPDEWNYFSGTSQSTTFEYATEGTYYLWVKDTAGNNAISEAITITLDAAVPVVENIDAYTKNAVIALSDDNNLAGYAVTTTLTTPTSWTAVSGKTASVTYPTTANGTYYVHVKDAAGKTSFKSFNMVCAASTTTNFAYTGAVKNYTTVCRGKHTLTVWGAQGGNNGGKGGYSTGVVNLNENMKLYIYVGGQGSTGSSGGFNGGGTTGTTSGGSGGGASDIRIGTDSLYARVIVAGGGGGKGQDSCAAGGVGGGTTGGGSANQNNCGTQAGGGTQTAGGAKGIYSGTYGANAGAFGKGGNAGSGNYVGGGGGGGWYGGGAGATAGWSNGGGGGSGYVYTSSTASSCPSGCKLTSSYYLTNASTTAGSSSFTGTSGSSETGHSGNGYARIVYNP
;
A
#
# COMPACT_ATOMS: atom_id res chain seq x y z
N MET A 1 -44.25 16.09 24.04
CA MET A 1 -44.01 14.99 23.08
C MET A 1 -45.07 14.86 21.99
N LYS A 2 -46.40 14.83 22.28
CA LYS A 2 -47.46 14.70 21.24
C LYS A 2 -47.46 15.79 20.16
N ASN A 3 -47.14 17.06 20.48
CA ASN A 3 -47.11 18.15 19.51
C ASN A 3 -45.88 18.10 18.60
N ILE A 4 -44.77 17.57 19.07
CA ILE A 4 -43.52 17.41 18.27
C ILE A 4 -43.74 16.31 17.21
N PHE A 5 -44.37 15.19 17.57
CA PHE A 5 -44.70 14.13 16.61
C PHE A 5 -45.73 14.54 15.55
N LYS A 6 -46.68 15.43 15.90
CA LYS A 6 -47.67 15.96 14.96
C LYS A 6 -47.02 16.90 13.93
N ASN A 7 -46.08 17.75 14.36
CA ASN A 7 -45.34 18.66 13.47
C ASN A 7 -44.37 17.91 12.56
N ILE A 8 -43.71 16.87 13.07
CA ILE A 8 -42.84 15.97 12.28
C ILE A 8 -43.69 15.23 11.23
N LYS A 9 -44.85 14.72 11.59
CA LYS A 9 -45.74 14.02 10.65
C LYS A 9 -46.27 14.91 9.53
N ASN A 10 -46.54 16.19 9.79
CA ASN A 10 -46.97 17.15 8.77
C ASN A 10 -45.83 17.57 7.87
N TYR A 11 -44.62 17.77 8.41
CA TYR A 11 -43.43 18.08 7.61
C TYR A 11 -43.07 16.99 6.58
N PHE A 12 -43.27 15.71 6.95
CA PHE A 12 -43.06 14.56 6.05
C PHE A 12 -44.14 14.39 4.99
N LYS A 13 -45.32 15.01 5.14
CA LYS A 13 -46.42 14.90 4.19
C LYS A 13 -46.26 15.85 2.99
N ASP A 14 -45.60 17.01 3.19
CA ASP A 14 -45.56 18.07 2.17
C ASP A 14 -44.27 18.05 1.28
N ASN A 15 -43.29 17.18 1.60
CA ASN A 15 -42.00 17.16 0.88
C ASN A 15 -41.44 15.74 0.70
N LYS A 16 -42.10 14.91 -0.12
CA LYS A 16 -41.74 13.50 -0.33
C LYS A 16 -40.25 13.26 -0.68
N THR A 17 -39.66 14.10 -1.55
CA THR A 17 -38.25 13.93 -1.98
C THR A 17 -37.26 14.26 -0.86
N LYS A 18 -37.49 15.36 -0.11
CA LYS A 18 -36.65 15.73 1.05
C LYS A 18 -36.81 14.75 2.19
N SER A 19 -38.01 14.16 2.37
CA SER A 19 -38.29 13.14 3.37
C SER A 19 -37.54 11.84 3.13
N ILE A 20 -37.42 11.40 1.89
CA ILE A 20 -36.64 10.22 1.50
C ILE A 20 -35.14 10.44 1.77
N THR A 21 -34.63 11.64 1.44
CA THR A 21 -33.22 11.95 1.70
C THR A 21 -32.89 11.98 3.20
N ILE A 22 -33.76 12.58 4.03
CA ILE A 22 -33.58 12.61 5.48
C ILE A 22 -33.68 11.18 6.06
N LEU A 23 -34.59 10.34 5.56
CA LEU A 23 -34.71 8.96 6.00
C LEU A 23 -33.47 8.13 5.62
N ILE A 24 -32.92 8.32 4.43
CA ILE A 24 -31.68 7.67 4.00
C ILE A 24 -30.49 8.12 4.87
N ILE A 25 -30.36 9.40 5.19
CA ILE A 25 -29.32 9.92 6.07
C ILE A 25 -29.49 9.33 7.49
N LEU A 26 -30.72 9.23 8.00
CA LEU A 26 -30.99 8.66 9.31
C LEU A 26 -30.67 7.15 9.36
N ILE A 27 -30.99 6.42 8.31
CA ILE A 27 -30.65 5.00 8.17
C ILE A 27 -29.12 4.82 8.07
N LEU A 28 -28.44 5.66 7.29
CA LEU A 28 -26.98 5.62 7.17
C LEU A 28 -26.28 5.95 8.50
N THR A 29 -26.80 6.91 9.29
CA THR A 29 -26.25 7.23 10.61
C THR A 29 -26.52 6.12 11.63
N ILE A 30 -27.69 5.47 11.59
CA ILE A 30 -27.99 4.33 12.44
C ILE A 30 -27.13 3.12 12.06
N VAL A 31 -26.95 2.83 10.77
CA VAL A 31 -26.09 1.73 10.28
C VAL A 31 -24.63 2.01 10.63
N SER A 32 -24.14 3.26 10.49
CA SER A 32 -22.78 3.61 10.90
C SER A 32 -22.57 3.53 12.41
N SER A 33 -23.58 3.89 13.21
CA SER A 33 -23.55 3.73 14.67
C SER A 33 -23.58 2.27 15.11
N ILE A 34 -24.37 1.42 14.43
CA ILE A 34 -24.42 -0.02 14.68
C ILE A 34 -23.09 -0.69 14.26
N THR A 35 -22.50 -0.27 13.14
CA THR A 35 -21.17 -0.76 12.71
C THR A 35 -20.06 -0.30 13.64
N LEU A 36 -20.09 0.92 14.16
CA LEU A 36 -19.16 1.41 15.18
C LEU A 36 -19.32 0.66 16.51
N ILE A 37 -20.54 0.39 16.93
CA ILE A 37 -20.84 -0.40 18.14
C ILE A 37 -20.42 -1.87 17.92
N ALA A 38 -20.73 -2.47 16.77
CA ALA A 38 -20.28 -3.82 16.42
C ALA A 38 -18.75 -3.90 16.28
N TYR A 39 -18.10 -2.89 15.73
CA TYR A 39 -16.64 -2.77 15.67
C TYR A 39 -16.02 -2.60 17.06
N SER A 40 -16.64 -1.80 17.95
CA SER A 40 -16.26 -1.69 19.35
C SER A 40 -16.44 -3.01 20.13
N PHE A 41 -17.53 -3.74 19.87
CA PHE A 41 -17.75 -5.10 20.43
C PHE A 41 -16.80 -6.13 19.84
N TYR A 42 -16.40 -6.00 18.57
CA TYR A 42 -15.42 -6.88 17.92
C TYR A 42 -13.99 -6.60 18.43
N GLN A 43 -13.64 -5.35 18.67
CA GLN A 43 -12.36 -4.96 19.29
C GLN A 43 -12.25 -5.39 20.77
N ASN A 44 -13.38 -5.59 21.45
CA ASN A 44 -13.42 -6.11 22.83
C ASN A 44 -13.42 -7.64 22.95
N LYS A 45 -13.38 -8.36 21.82
CA LYS A 45 -13.23 -9.83 21.85
C LYS A 45 -11.74 -10.18 22.01
N SER A 46 -11.42 -10.68 23.20
CA SER A 46 -10.19 -11.40 23.57
C SER A 46 -8.88 -10.76 23.10
N ARG A 47 -8.34 -9.87 23.92
CA ARG A 47 -6.92 -9.48 23.79
C ARG A 47 -6.07 -10.66 24.22
N LYS A 48 -5.33 -11.25 23.30
CA LYS A 48 -4.33 -12.25 23.60
C LYS A 48 -3.08 -11.53 24.13
N LEU A 49 -2.84 -11.62 25.42
CA LEU A 49 -1.72 -10.98 26.08
C LEU A 49 -0.59 -12.00 26.27
N ILE A 50 0.62 -11.66 25.79
CA ILE A 50 1.83 -12.45 26.05
C ILE A 50 2.56 -11.78 27.18
N ILE A 51 2.67 -12.45 28.32
CA ILE A 51 3.40 -11.96 29.49
C ILE A 51 4.73 -12.69 29.56
N SER A 52 5.83 -11.96 29.44
CA SER A 52 7.17 -12.51 29.64
C SER A 52 7.62 -12.25 31.06
N GLY A 53 7.91 -13.34 31.78
CA GLY A 53 8.36 -13.24 33.17
C GLY A 53 7.22 -13.01 34.17
N ILE A 54 7.58 -12.93 35.39
CA ILE A 54 6.71 -12.77 36.53
C ILE A 54 6.41 -11.31 36.68
N ALA A 55 5.19 -10.89 36.46
CA ALA A 55 4.96 -9.48 36.58
C ALA A 55 3.56 -9.07 36.95
N SER A 56 3.50 -8.01 37.73
CA SER A 56 2.44 -7.04 37.61
C SER A 56 2.66 -6.28 36.30
N LEU A 57 1.76 -6.37 35.36
CA LEU A 57 1.80 -5.54 34.16
C LEU A 57 1.06 -4.25 34.46
N ASP A 58 1.77 -3.15 34.64
CA ASP A 58 1.16 -1.84 34.92
C ASP A 58 0.33 -1.32 33.75
N SER A 59 0.61 -1.76 32.53
CA SER A 59 -0.15 -1.39 31.33
C SER A 59 -1.18 -2.43 30.91
N ALA A 60 -1.25 -3.57 31.58
CA ALA A 60 -2.16 -4.64 31.23
C ALA A 60 -3.38 -4.68 32.13
N ASP A 61 -4.45 -5.19 31.59
CA ASP A 61 -5.70 -5.40 32.30
C ASP A 61 -5.64 -6.56 33.29
N VAL A 62 -4.50 -7.26 33.40
CA VAL A 62 -4.32 -8.45 34.25
C VAL A 62 -3.02 -8.36 35.03
N SER A 63 -3.08 -8.56 36.34
CA SER A 63 -1.91 -8.78 37.19
C SER A 63 -1.80 -10.25 37.57
N ILE A 64 -0.58 -10.82 37.47
CA ILE A 64 -0.33 -12.22 37.84
C ILE A 64 0.49 -12.23 39.13
N LYS A 65 0.00 -12.97 40.14
CA LYS A 65 0.77 -13.33 41.33
C LYS A 65 1.19 -14.77 41.21
N VAL A 66 2.50 -14.99 41.26
CA VAL A 66 3.10 -16.33 41.18
C VAL A 66 3.25 -16.90 42.57
N TYR A 67 2.88 -18.16 42.72
CA TYR A 67 3.04 -18.91 43.94
C TYR A 67 3.83 -20.17 43.62
N ARG A 68 4.81 -20.48 44.46
CA ARG A 68 5.51 -21.76 44.44
C ARG A 68 4.77 -22.73 45.34
N GLU A 69 4.57 -23.95 44.91
CA GLU A 69 4.00 -24.98 45.71
C GLU A 69 5.11 -25.84 46.35
N ASN A 70 5.03 -26.04 47.66
CA ASN A 70 5.86 -27.01 48.36
C ASN A 70 5.24 -28.41 48.19
N LYS A 71 6.05 -29.43 47.91
CA LYS A 71 5.58 -30.82 47.76
C LYS A 71 4.97 -31.40 49.06
N ASN A 72 5.08 -30.71 50.17
CA ASN A 72 4.45 -31.10 51.43
C ASN A 72 3.06 -30.46 51.53
N GLU A 73 2.08 -31.22 51.93
CA GLU A 73 0.63 -31.06 51.91
C GLU A 73 0.03 -29.71 52.37
N ASN A 74 0.83 -28.82 52.90
CA ASN A 74 0.41 -27.49 53.37
C ASN A 74 0.97 -26.36 52.47
N GLY A 75 0.67 -26.38 51.17
CA GLY A 75 1.13 -25.39 50.20
C GLY A 75 1.27 -23.98 50.75
N VAL A 76 2.41 -23.65 51.28
CA VAL A 76 2.77 -22.27 51.64
C VAL A 76 3.18 -21.59 50.36
N GLY A 77 2.20 -20.90 49.73
CA GLY A 77 2.50 -20.06 48.60
C GLY A 77 3.47 -18.96 49.00
N ILE A 78 4.68 -19.03 48.53
CA ILE A 78 5.64 -17.92 48.68
C ILE A 78 5.30 -16.91 47.59
N ASN A 79 4.99 -15.70 47.99
CA ASN A 79 4.75 -14.60 47.11
C ASN A 79 6.10 -14.14 46.54
N THR A 80 6.44 -14.52 45.31
CA THR A 80 7.72 -14.16 44.73
C THR A 80 7.50 -13.19 43.56
N TYR A 81 8.23 -12.11 43.55
CA TYR A 81 8.23 -11.16 42.44
C TYR A 81 9.09 -11.64 41.26
N SER A 82 9.87 -12.71 41.42
CA SER A 82 10.68 -13.31 40.36
C SER A 82 11.00 -14.78 40.70
N LEU A 83 10.72 -15.72 39.79
CA LEU A 83 11.15 -17.11 39.94
C LEU A 83 12.68 -17.21 40.03
N SER A 84 13.41 -16.38 39.30
CA SER A 84 14.86 -16.31 39.33
C SER A 84 15.44 -15.80 40.67
N TYR A 85 14.65 -15.17 41.49
CA TYR A 85 15.09 -14.60 42.78
C TYR A 85 15.25 -15.66 43.87
N TYR A 86 14.51 -16.77 43.80
CA TYR A 86 14.47 -17.80 44.83
C TYR A 86 15.00 -19.16 44.36
N VAL A 87 15.48 -19.22 43.13
CA VAL A 87 15.82 -20.48 42.51
C VAL A 87 17.15 -20.34 41.79
N PRO A 88 18.09 -21.25 41.99
CA PRO A 88 19.30 -21.34 41.19
C PRO A 88 18.95 -21.35 39.72
N SER A 89 19.75 -20.70 38.90
CA SER A 89 19.56 -20.61 37.43
C SER A 89 19.45 -21.96 36.72
N SER A 90 19.84 -23.05 37.40
CA SER A 90 19.77 -24.44 36.93
C SER A 90 18.46 -25.16 37.26
N ALA A 91 17.55 -24.57 38.05
CA ALA A 91 16.30 -25.23 38.41
C ALA A 91 15.20 -25.03 37.41
N SER A 92 14.51 -26.10 37.04
CA SER A 92 13.35 -26.09 36.16
C SER A 92 12.05 -26.18 36.98
N TYR A 93 11.00 -25.47 36.53
CA TYR A 93 9.70 -25.48 37.16
C TYR A 93 8.62 -25.86 36.17
N ASN A 94 7.69 -26.71 36.65
CA ASN A 94 6.47 -27.02 35.88
C ASN A 94 5.34 -26.12 36.34
N TYR A 95 4.68 -25.51 35.37
CA TYR A 95 3.45 -24.77 35.60
C TYR A 95 2.29 -25.73 35.93
N VAL A 96 1.63 -25.50 37.08
CA VAL A 96 0.53 -26.33 37.58
C VAL A 96 -0.80 -25.65 37.24
N SER A 97 -1.32 -25.95 36.06
CA SER A 97 -2.57 -25.33 35.55
C SER A 97 -3.78 -25.70 36.42
N SER A 98 -3.82 -26.90 37.00
CA SER A 98 -4.93 -27.39 37.83
C SER A 98 -5.11 -26.64 39.15
N LYS A 99 -4.08 -25.97 39.64
CA LYS A 99 -4.10 -25.16 40.87
C LYS A 99 -4.13 -23.67 40.61
N THR A 100 -3.88 -23.27 39.37
CA THR A 100 -3.93 -21.85 38.95
C THR A 100 -5.37 -21.34 38.95
N VAL A 101 -5.59 -20.24 39.66
CA VAL A 101 -6.90 -19.60 39.80
C VAL A 101 -6.84 -18.17 39.27
N CYS A 102 -7.65 -17.87 38.27
CA CYS A 102 -7.83 -16.54 37.73
C CYS A 102 -9.19 -15.95 38.09
N GLY A 103 -9.28 -14.63 38.13
CA GLY A 103 -10.53 -13.91 38.24
C GLY A 103 -11.46 -14.14 37.05
N THR A 104 -12.76 -13.85 37.23
CA THR A 104 -13.78 -14.04 36.19
C THR A 104 -13.42 -13.33 34.87
N GLY A 105 -13.43 -14.08 33.77
CA GLY A 105 -13.12 -13.56 32.43
C GLY A 105 -11.63 -13.50 32.11
N ILE A 106 -10.80 -14.20 32.87
CA ILE A 106 -9.35 -14.35 32.63
C ILE A 106 -9.03 -15.83 32.57
N THR A 107 -8.29 -16.25 31.56
CA THR A 107 -7.84 -17.64 31.37
C THR A 107 -6.40 -17.64 30.91
N ILE A 108 -5.55 -18.41 31.57
CA ILE A 108 -4.20 -18.72 31.09
C ILE A 108 -4.32 -19.88 30.13
N THR A 109 -4.06 -19.63 28.83
CA THR A 109 -4.23 -20.64 27.78
C THR A 109 -2.96 -21.47 27.57
N LYS A 110 -1.78 -20.91 27.88
CA LYS A 110 -0.50 -21.58 27.70
C LYS A 110 0.58 -20.95 28.59
N TYR A 111 1.54 -21.76 29.02
CA TYR A 111 2.82 -21.33 29.60
C TYR A 111 3.96 -22.00 28.84
N GLU A 112 4.83 -21.20 28.24
CA GLU A 112 5.95 -21.69 27.44
C GLU A 112 7.09 -20.67 27.43
N ASN A 113 8.34 -21.12 27.51
CA ASN A 113 9.53 -20.26 27.50
C ASN A 113 9.45 -19.13 28.54
N GLN A 114 9.01 -19.44 29.76
CA GLN A 114 8.80 -18.48 30.86
C GLN A 114 7.76 -17.38 30.57
N LYS A 115 6.87 -17.60 29.58
CA LYS A 115 5.82 -16.65 29.18
C LYS A 115 4.44 -17.25 29.43
N PHE A 116 3.53 -16.43 29.94
CA PHE A 116 2.12 -16.75 30.04
C PHE A 116 1.36 -16.19 28.84
N TYR A 117 0.49 -17.00 28.26
CA TYR A 117 -0.49 -16.58 27.27
C TYR A 117 -1.83 -16.46 27.98
N VAL A 118 -2.39 -15.25 28.02
CA VAL A 118 -3.58 -14.95 28.81
C VAL A 118 -4.65 -14.38 27.92
N ASP A 119 -5.82 -14.98 27.93
CA ASP A 119 -7.03 -14.41 27.35
C ASP A 119 -7.81 -13.72 28.46
N ALA A 120 -8.05 -12.41 28.33
CA ALA A 120 -8.76 -11.63 29.33
C ALA A 120 -9.81 -10.73 28.70
N THR A 121 -11.03 -10.81 29.23
CA THR A 121 -12.15 -9.92 28.86
C THR A 121 -12.41 -8.84 29.91
N LYS A 122 -11.78 -8.92 31.07
CA LYS A 122 -11.87 -7.97 32.19
C LYS A 122 -10.54 -7.84 32.90
N LYS A 123 -10.34 -6.69 33.58
CA LYS A 123 -9.20 -6.51 34.50
C LYS A 123 -9.30 -7.49 35.69
N GLY A 124 -8.18 -8.03 36.12
CA GLY A 124 -8.19 -8.92 37.25
C GLY A 124 -6.81 -9.48 37.61
N LYS A 125 -6.80 -10.54 38.40
CA LYS A 125 -5.60 -11.16 38.97
C LYS A 125 -5.68 -12.67 38.80
N CYS A 126 -4.51 -13.29 38.50
CA CYS A 126 -4.34 -14.73 38.55
C CYS A 126 -3.37 -15.09 39.67
N LYS A 127 -3.68 -16.18 40.41
CA LYS A 127 -2.73 -16.89 41.26
C LYS A 127 -2.19 -18.06 40.45
N VAL A 128 -0.90 -18.08 40.20
CA VAL A 128 -0.25 -19.08 39.34
C VAL A 128 0.65 -19.96 40.22
N TYR A 129 0.55 -21.27 40.05
CA TYR A 129 1.31 -22.24 40.84
C TYR A 129 2.34 -22.97 39.98
N PHE A 130 3.50 -23.22 40.56
CA PHE A 130 4.59 -23.95 39.96
C PHE A 130 5.10 -25.06 40.89
N ASP A 131 5.39 -26.22 40.33
CA ASP A 131 6.13 -27.30 41.00
C ASP A 131 7.57 -27.30 40.53
N ALA A 132 8.51 -27.46 41.46
CA ALA A 132 9.90 -27.67 41.10
C ALA A 132 10.09 -29.03 40.42
N ILE A 133 10.79 -29.05 39.29
CA ILE A 133 11.35 -30.27 38.70
C ILE A 133 12.70 -30.55 39.41
N ASP A 134 13.16 -31.76 39.45
CA ASP A 134 14.47 -32.17 39.94
C ASP A 134 14.68 -32.17 41.45
N GLY A 135 13.63 -32.36 42.21
CA GLY A 135 13.79 -32.77 43.63
C GLY A 135 14.16 -31.67 44.59
N TYR A 136 14.10 -30.40 44.20
CA TYR A 136 14.26 -29.29 45.14
C TYR A 136 13.13 -29.30 46.17
N ILE A 137 13.49 -29.24 47.47
CA ILE A 137 12.55 -29.05 48.55
C ILE A 137 12.90 -27.78 49.31
N ASP A 138 11.87 -27.02 49.73
CA ASP A 138 12.03 -25.81 50.55
C ASP A 138 12.12 -26.14 52.05
N ASP A 139 12.09 -27.41 52.40
CA ASP A 139 12.16 -27.86 53.79
C ASP A 139 13.63 -28.08 54.23
N TYR A 140 14.30 -26.95 54.43
CA TYR A 140 15.65 -26.94 54.96
C TYR A 140 15.79 -25.86 56.05
N GLU A 141 16.68 -26.13 57.02
CA GLU A 141 17.09 -25.18 58.02
C GLU A 141 18.56 -24.82 57.80
N VAL A 142 18.85 -23.53 57.75
CA VAL A 142 20.19 -22.99 57.59
C VAL A 142 20.60 -22.28 58.86
N ASN A 143 21.65 -22.77 59.49
CA ASN A 143 22.37 -22.06 60.54
C ASN A 143 23.61 -21.44 59.89
N LEU A 144 23.58 -20.14 59.64
CA LEU A 144 24.66 -19.40 59.01
C LEU A 144 25.60 -18.81 60.08
N PHE A 145 26.88 -19.09 59.92
CA PHE A 145 27.96 -18.57 60.74
C PHE A 145 28.90 -17.76 59.86
N VAL A 146 29.04 -16.47 60.17
CA VAL A 146 29.81 -15.51 59.36
C VAL A 146 31.06 -15.09 60.14
N GLN A 147 32.20 -15.13 59.50
CA GLN A 147 33.47 -14.70 60.05
C GLN A 147 33.49 -13.17 60.27
N ASN A 148 33.99 -12.75 61.42
CA ASN A 148 34.02 -11.34 61.83
C ASN A 148 35.20 -10.57 61.20
N GLU A 149 36.36 -11.21 61.04
CA GLU A 149 37.59 -10.57 60.57
C GLU A 149 38.19 -11.30 59.38
N VAL A 150 38.76 -10.53 58.45
CA VAL A 150 39.44 -11.07 57.26
C VAL A 150 40.62 -11.96 57.67
N GLY A 151 40.67 -13.18 57.12
CA GLY A 151 41.78 -14.10 57.29
C GLY A 151 41.85 -14.79 58.66
N ASN A 152 40.96 -14.47 59.58
CA ASN A 152 40.92 -15.18 60.91
C ASN A 152 39.94 -16.34 60.82
N THR A 153 40.49 -17.60 60.92
CA THR A 153 39.71 -18.82 60.74
C THR A 153 39.46 -19.58 62.07
N ASN A 154 39.71 -18.93 63.20
CA ASN A 154 39.43 -19.52 64.49
C ASN A 154 37.95 -19.76 64.73
N ASP A 155 37.56 -20.86 65.42
CA ASP A 155 36.16 -21.21 65.63
C ASP A 155 35.36 -20.16 66.40
N ASN A 156 35.98 -19.40 67.28
CA ASN A 156 35.36 -18.30 68.06
C ASN A 156 35.15 -17.01 67.28
N ASN A 157 35.60 -16.94 66.02
CA ASN A 157 35.50 -15.75 65.20
C ASN A 157 34.31 -15.77 64.22
N TYR A 158 33.42 -16.72 64.39
CA TYR A 158 32.22 -16.86 63.61
C TYR A 158 30.97 -16.52 64.42
N ASN A 159 30.19 -15.55 63.96
CA ASN A 159 28.93 -15.23 64.60
C ASN A 159 27.77 -15.89 63.83
N LYS A 160 26.79 -16.43 64.56
CA LYS A 160 25.54 -16.92 63.95
C LYS A 160 24.75 -15.71 63.47
N MET A 161 24.40 -15.71 62.20
CA MET A 161 23.68 -14.63 61.56
C MET A 161 22.47 -15.19 60.80
N GLY A 162 21.47 -14.33 60.54
CA GLY A 162 20.29 -14.69 59.73
C GLY A 162 20.54 -14.59 58.24
N GLN A 163 21.53 -13.79 57.83
CA GLN A 163 21.91 -13.57 56.44
C GLN A 163 23.36 -13.09 56.34
N LEU A 164 23.96 -13.17 55.16
CA LEU A 164 25.25 -12.55 54.90
C LEU A 164 25.14 -11.01 55.02
N PRO A 165 26.18 -10.35 55.54
CA PRO A 165 26.20 -8.89 55.62
C PRO A 165 26.06 -8.24 54.24
N LEU A 166 25.00 -7.46 54.02
CA LEU A 166 24.63 -6.90 52.72
C LEU A 166 25.36 -5.62 52.37
N TYR A 167 26.00 -4.93 53.32
CA TYR A 167 26.46 -3.54 53.15
C TYR A 167 27.96 -3.31 53.44
N GLU A 168 28.73 -4.35 53.66
CA GLU A 168 30.19 -4.21 53.83
C GLU A 168 30.87 -4.13 52.46
N THR A 169 31.05 -2.91 51.94
CA THR A 169 31.80 -2.68 50.71
C THR A 169 33.26 -3.05 50.87
N GLY A 170 33.83 -3.75 49.89
CA GLY A 170 35.22 -4.20 49.91
C GLY A 170 35.43 -5.61 50.50
N TYR A 171 34.35 -6.32 50.76
CA TYR A 171 34.43 -7.68 51.28
C TYR A 171 33.47 -8.63 50.57
N TYR A 172 33.91 -9.84 50.29
CA TYR A 172 33.10 -10.96 49.79
C TYR A 172 33.19 -12.16 50.71
N TYR A 173 32.25 -13.07 50.55
CA TYR A 173 32.19 -14.26 51.41
C TYR A 173 32.31 -15.53 50.57
N THR A 174 33.07 -16.51 51.09
CA THR A 174 33.19 -17.84 50.51
C THR A 174 32.75 -18.90 51.50
N ILE A 175 32.20 -20.01 51.02
CA ILE A 175 31.84 -21.12 51.89
C ILE A 175 33.10 -21.81 52.39
N ASN A 176 33.26 -21.90 53.72
CA ASN A 176 34.28 -22.73 54.35
C ASN A 176 33.82 -24.19 54.29
N THR A 177 34.29 -24.90 53.27
CA THR A 177 33.86 -26.28 53.00
C THR A 177 34.29 -27.26 54.06
N SER A 178 35.36 -26.93 54.80
CA SER A 178 35.87 -27.82 55.91
C SER A 178 35.02 -27.73 57.17
N LYS A 179 34.35 -26.61 57.41
CA LYS A 179 33.48 -26.39 58.59
C LYS A 179 32.01 -26.59 58.27
N THR A 180 31.60 -26.33 57.00
CA THR A 180 30.23 -26.46 56.59
C THR A 180 29.77 -27.89 56.50
N SER A 181 28.63 -28.19 57.09
CA SER A 181 28.03 -29.52 57.08
C SER A 181 26.54 -29.45 56.86
N CYS A 182 26.02 -30.30 55.98
CA CYS A 182 24.60 -30.47 55.72
C CYS A 182 24.20 -31.94 55.97
N THR A 183 22.97 -32.12 56.46
CA THR A 183 22.39 -33.46 56.56
C THR A 183 21.78 -33.88 55.22
N ASN A 184 21.56 -35.18 55.04
CA ASN A 184 20.84 -35.80 53.93
C ASN A 184 21.39 -35.46 52.51
N GLY A 185 22.70 -35.14 52.43
CA GLY A 185 23.36 -34.88 51.14
C GLY A 185 23.02 -33.53 50.52
N ALA A 186 22.47 -32.60 51.27
CA ALA A 186 22.28 -31.22 50.78
C ALA A 186 23.66 -30.57 50.55
N THR A 187 23.71 -29.71 49.52
CA THR A 187 24.87 -28.90 49.19
C THR A 187 24.55 -27.43 49.35
N VAL A 188 25.57 -26.62 49.60
CA VAL A 188 25.44 -25.17 49.80
C VAL A 188 26.40 -24.45 48.89
N SER A 189 25.93 -23.38 48.28
CA SER A 189 26.75 -22.43 47.52
C SER A 189 26.41 -20.99 47.90
N ILE A 190 27.24 -20.05 47.50
CA ILE A 190 26.93 -18.63 47.50
C ILE A 190 26.73 -18.20 46.06
N GLU A 191 25.56 -17.62 45.78
CA GLU A 191 25.26 -16.96 44.50
C GLU A 191 25.01 -15.46 44.76
N GLY A 192 25.93 -14.62 44.30
CA GLY A 192 25.97 -13.23 44.72
C GLY A 192 26.15 -13.12 46.25
N ARG A 193 25.13 -12.64 46.94
CA ARG A 193 25.13 -12.58 48.43
C ARG A 193 24.11 -13.52 49.10
N ASN A 194 23.57 -14.46 48.33
CA ASN A 194 22.59 -15.42 48.85
C ASN A 194 23.23 -16.78 49.12
N ILE A 195 22.88 -17.36 50.24
CA ILE A 195 23.17 -18.77 50.52
C ILE A 195 22.12 -19.60 49.77
N VAL A 196 22.58 -20.42 48.86
CA VAL A 196 21.74 -21.35 48.08
C VAL A 196 21.92 -22.76 48.58
N VAL A 197 20.84 -23.41 48.99
CA VAL A 197 20.84 -24.80 49.45
C VAL A 197 20.14 -25.67 48.41
N LEU A 198 20.85 -26.70 47.96
CA LEU A 198 20.29 -27.75 47.11
C LEU A 198 20.04 -28.98 47.96
N ALA A 199 18.77 -29.33 48.16
CA ALA A 199 18.39 -30.48 48.98
C ALA A 199 17.30 -31.29 48.28
N THR A 200 17.41 -32.63 48.33
CA THR A 200 16.38 -33.56 47.82
C THR A 200 15.49 -34.11 48.93
N LYS A 201 15.87 -33.84 50.19
CA LYS A 201 15.15 -34.24 51.41
C LYS A 201 15.27 -33.14 52.45
N LYS A 202 14.39 -33.16 53.45
CA LYS A 202 14.50 -32.26 54.60
C LYS A 202 15.94 -32.28 55.15
N SER A 203 16.55 -31.11 55.22
CA SER A 203 17.96 -30.96 55.51
C SER A 203 18.22 -29.82 56.48
N VAL A 204 19.21 -29.99 57.33
CA VAL A 204 19.75 -28.94 58.19
C VAL A 204 21.19 -28.70 57.76
N CYS A 205 21.53 -27.47 57.44
CA CYS A 205 22.88 -27.06 57.07
C CYS A 205 23.45 -26.09 58.12
N ASN A 206 24.61 -26.39 58.63
CA ASN A 206 25.45 -25.45 59.38
C ASN A 206 26.49 -24.90 58.40
N VAL A 207 26.28 -23.66 57.96
CA VAL A 207 27.07 -23.01 56.90
C VAL A 207 28.02 -22.02 57.52
N TYR A 208 29.30 -22.18 57.25
CA TYR A 208 30.34 -21.26 57.66
C TYR A 208 30.82 -20.47 56.45
N ALA A 209 30.77 -19.14 56.53
CA ALA A 209 31.20 -18.23 55.48
C ALA A 209 32.43 -17.43 55.93
N ASP A 210 33.53 -17.60 55.22
CA ASP A 210 34.78 -16.88 55.45
C ASP A 210 34.72 -15.51 54.80
N LYS A 211 35.21 -14.47 55.48
CA LYS A 211 35.27 -13.09 55.02
C LYS A 211 36.58 -12.82 54.30
N ASN A 212 36.55 -12.32 53.10
CA ASN A 212 37.69 -12.01 52.27
C ASN A 212 37.61 -10.53 51.82
N SER A 213 38.77 -9.90 51.58
CA SER A 213 38.81 -8.51 51.04
C SER A 213 38.84 -8.47 49.54
N ASP A 214 38.13 -7.51 48.96
CA ASP A 214 38.21 -7.14 47.56
C ASP A 214 37.96 -5.63 47.41
N SER A 215 38.94 -4.93 46.85
CA SER A 215 38.88 -3.49 46.63
C SER A 215 38.83 -3.11 45.13
N VAL A 216 38.78 -4.12 44.24
CA VAL A 216 38.75 -3.92 42.80
C VAL A 216 37.30 -3.95 42.36
N GLY A 217 36.84 -2.85 41.77
CA GLY A 217 35.46 -2.82 41.25
C GLY A 217 35.33 -3.49 39.87
N PRO A 218 34.11 -3.88 39.51
CA PRO A 218 33.84 -4.49 38.22
C PRO A 218 34.10 -3.51 37.06
N THR A 219 34.30 -4.06 35.86
CA THR A 219 34.45 -3.29 34.63
C THR A 219 33.29 -3.54 33.71
N VAL A 220 32.89 -2.49 32.97
CA VAL A 220 31.84 -2.55 31.93
C VAL A 220 32.49 -2.28 30.58
N SER A 221 32.20 -3.12 29.60
CA SER A 221 32.63 -2.96 28.21
C SER A 221 31.51 -3.31 27.24
N ASN A 222 31.68 -2.95 25.95
CA ASN A 222 30.73 -3.24 24.88
C ASN A 222 29.29 -2.76 25.19
N LEU A 223 29.17 -1.65 25.92
CA LEU A 223 27.86 -1.07 26.25
C LEU A 223 27.26 -0.46 24.98
N SER A 224 26.07 -0.93 24.63
CA SER A 224 25.29 -0.43 23.52
C SER A 224 23.79 -0.44 23.85
N VAL A 225 23.05 0.50 23.24
CA VAL A 225 21.59 0.60 23.38
C VAL A 225 20.99 0.55 21.99
N ASP A 226 19.99 -0.32 21.82
CA ASP A 226 19.19 -0.43 20.61
C ASP A 226 17.70 -0.39 21.00
N GLY A 227 17.09 0.77 20.82
CA GLY A 227 15.74 1.03 21.32
C GLY A 227 15.66 0.87 22.84
N LYS A 228 14.95 -0.16 23.30
CA LYS A 228 14.82 -0.53 24.72
C LYS A 228 15.84 -1.56 25.21
N ALA A 229 16.59 -2.17 24.30
CA ALA A 229 17.55 -3.21 24.62
C ALA A 229 18.90 -2.59 24.99
N VAL A 230 19.39 -2.92 26.19
CA VAL A 230 20.71 -2.53 26.69
C VAL A 230 21.58 -3.77 26.69
N THR A 231 22.67 -3.75 25.92
CA THR A 231 23.65 -4.84 25.82
C THR A 231 25.00 -4.38 26.36
N PHE A 232 25.64 -5.20 27.18
CA PHE A 232 26.97 -4.92 27.74
C PHE A 232 27.69 -6.20 28.17
N THR A 233 28.97 -6.08 28.44
CA THR A 233 29.79 -7.10 29.06
C THR A 233 30.34 -6.55 30.36
N ALA A 234 30.13 -7.27 31.44
CA ALA A 234 30.74 -6.98 32.73
C ALA A 234 31.81 -8.02 33.06
N SER A 235 32.87 -7.63 33.78
CA SER A 235 33.89 -8.54 34.32
C SER A 235 34.48 -8.01 35.61
N ASP A 236 34.87 -8.95 36.48
CA ASP A 236 35.41 -8.68 37.79
C ASP A 236 36.44 -9.77 38.16
N ASN A 237 37.39 -9.45 39.02
CA ASN A 237 38.47 -10.37 39.43
C ASN A 237 38.00 -11.48 40.37
N ILE A 238 36.97 -11.25 41.20
CA ILE A 238 36.43 -12.20 42.17
C ILE A 238 35.07 -12.71 41.73
N GLY A 239 34.14 -11.83 41.42
CA GLY A 239 32.81 -12.23 40.95
C GLY A 239 31.84 -11.09 40.83
N LEU A 240 31.05 -11.16 39.79
CA LEU A 240 29.93 -10.25 39.52
C LEU A 240 28.74 -10.59 40.41
N ALA A 241 28.01 -9.58 40.90
CA ALA A 241 26.82 -9.79 41.73
C ALA A 241 25.54 -9.35 41.05
N MET A 242 25.44 -8.08 40.64
CA MET A 242 24.19 -7.53 40.13
C MET A 242 24.39 -6.33 39.21
N TYR A 243 23.37 -6.03 38.39
CA TYR A 243 23.31 -4.85 37.53
C TYR A 243 21.90 -4.27 37.47
N GLY A 244 21.81 -2.97 37.16
CA GLY A 244 20.54 -2.28 37.01
C GLY A 244 20.72 -0.91 36.39
N LEU A 245 19.64 -0.27 36.02
CA LEU A 245 19.62 1.10 35.52
C LEU A 245 19.07 2.05 36.56
N SER A 246 19.72 3.20 36.70
CA SER A 246 19.22 4.33 37.49
C SER A 246 19.19 5.58 36.63
N SER A 247 18.21 6.47 36.85
CA SER A 247 18.20 7.82 36.26
C SER A 247 19.29 8.73 36.86
N SER A 248 20.07 8.24 37.82
CA SER A 248 21.12 8.97 38.52
C SER A 248 22.43 8.18 38.51
N ASN A 249 23.55 8.88 38.35
CA ASN A 249 24.88 8.30 38.54
C ASN A 249 25.35 8.29 40.01
N THR A 250 24.55 8.80 40.92
CA THR A 250 24.86 8.87 42.38
C THR A 250 23.86 8.09 43.23
N ILE A 251 22.69 7.78 42.68
CA ILE A 251 21.67 6.99 43.39
C ILE A 251 21.59 5.63 42.69
N ALA A 252 21.77 4.56 43.47
CA ALA A 252 21.72 3.20 42.93
C ALA A 252 20.31 2.84 42.43
N PRO A 253 20.21 1.88 41.51
CA PRO A 253 18.91 1.37 41.03
C PRO A 253 18.07 0.80 42.18
N ASP A 254 16.74 1.00 42.08
CA ASP A 254 15.78 0.33 42.98
C ASP A 254 15.60 -1.14 42.62
N GLU A 255 15.77 -1.49 41.32
CA GLU A 255 15.64 -2.84 40.80
C GLU A 255 16.98 -3.34 40.27
N TRP A 256 17.34 -4.58 40.65
CA TRP A 256 18.59 -5.22 40.30
C TRP A 256 18.36 -6.56 39.63
N ASN A 257 19.13 -6.82 38.57
CA ASN A 257 19.31 -8.14 37.96
C ASN A 257 20.61 -8.77 38.47
N TYR A 258 20.71 -10.09 38.42
CA TYR A 258 21.82 -10.82 39.01
C TYR A 258 22.76 -11.40 37.97
N PHE A 259 24.02 -11.38 38.26
CA PHE A 259 25.08 -12.06 37.54
C PHE A 259 25.48 -13.38 38.19
N SER A 260 26.24 -14.19 37.43
CA SER A 260 27.01 -15.31 37.94
C SER A 260 28.42 -15.34 37.36
N GLY A 261 29.42 -15.76 38.14
CA GLY A 261 30.80 -15.86 37.67
C GLY A 261 31.53 -14.53 37.63
N THR A 262 32.70 -14.54 36.99
CA THR A 262 33.63 -13.40 36.93
C THR A 262 33.54 -12.60 35.66
N SER A 263 32.83 -13.07 34.64
CA SER A 263 32.59 -12.33 33.38
C SER A 263 31.31 -12.80 32.73
N GLN A 264 30.49 -11.87 32.29
CA GLN A 264 29.22 -12.16 31.60
C GLN A 264 28.84 -11.04 30.65
N SER A 265 28.43 -11.43 29.41
CA SER A 265 27.73 -10.56 28.48
C SER A 265 26.23 -10.76 28.63
N THR A 266 25.48 -9.68 28.64
CA THR A 266 24.04 -9.73 28.82
C THR A 266 23.34 -8.67 27.99
N THR A 267 22.09 -8.97 27.63
CA THR A 267 21.15 -8.02 27.02
C THR A 267 19.86 -8.07 27.83
N PHE A 268 19.34 -6.92 28.19
CA PHE A 268 18.04 -6.81 28.87
C PHE A 268 17.23 -5.64 28.31
N GLU A 269 15.92 -5.72 28.44
CA GLU A 269 15.00 -4.66 27.97
C GLU A 269 14.59 -3.77 29.14
N TYR A 270 14.54 -2.45 28.89
CA TYR A 270 14.03 -1.47 29.83
C TYR A 270 12.83 -0.73 29.22
N ALA A 271 11.73 -0.70 29.97
CA ALA A 271 10.42 -0.32 29.43
C ALA A 271 10.12 1.20 29.47
N THR A 272 11.04 2.01 30.00
CA THR A 272 10.81 3.45 30.19
C THR A 272 11.83 4.26 29.40
N GLU A 273 11.36 5.21 28.60
CA GLU A 273 12.24 6.16 27.91
C GLU A 273 12.95 7.09 28.91
N GLY A 274 14.15 7.49 28.55
CA GLY A 274 14.90 8.44 29.36
C GLY A 274 16.40 8.26 29.29
N THR A 275 17.09 9.06 30.07
CA THR A 275 18.54 8.95 30.25
C THR A 275 18.84 8.19 31.52
N TYR A 276 19.66 7.19 31.42
CA TYR A 276 19.99 6.27 32.51
C TYR A 276 21.48 6.04 32.60
N TYR A 277 21.90 5.48 33.74
CA TYR A 277 23.25 5.02 34.03
C TYR A 277 23.18 3.54 34.38
N LEU A 278 24.01 2.73 33.73
CA LEU A 278 24.15 1.32 34.06
C LEU A 278 25.06 1.18 35.28
N TRP A 279 24.53 0.58 36.31
CA TRP A 279 25.24 0.24 37.54
C TRP A 279 25.56 -1.26 37.52
N VAL A 280 26.79 -1.59 37.81
CA VAL A 280 27.24 -2.98 38.01
C VAL A 280 27.90 -3.10 39.38
N LYS A 281 27.54 -4.12 40.10
CA LYS A 281 28.17 -4.45 41.39
C LYS A 281 28.84 -5.81 41.34
N ASP A 282 29.98 -5.92 41.99
CA ASP A 282 30.62 -7.17 42.29
C ASP A 282 30.07 -7.83 43.58
N THR A 283 30.58 -8.99 43.92
CA THR A 283 30.21 -9.72 45.14
C THR A 283 30.70 -9.06 46.42
N ALA A 284 31.70 -8.19 46.35
CA ALA A 284 32.21 -7.38 47.45
C ALA A 284 31.46 -6.04 47.63
N GLY A 285 30.55 -5.72 46.71
CA GLY A 285 29.74 -4.49 46.76
C GLY A 285 30.41 -3.27 46.15
N ASN A 286 31.59 -3.41 45.51
CA ASN A 286 32.20 -2.35 44.73
C ASN A 286 31.37 -2.10 43.48
N ASN A 287 31.38 -0.86 42.95
CA ASN A 287 30.53 -0.46 41.84
C ASN A 287 31.33 -0.03 40.62
N ALA A 288 30.81 -0.32 39.44
CA ALA A 288 31.09 0.43 38.21
C ALA A 288 29.80 1.10 37.76
N ILE A 289 29.91 2.32 37.24
CA ILE A 289 28.80 3.11 36.72
C ILE A 289 29.19 3.57 35.30
N SER A 290 28.31 3.34 34.34
CA SER A 290 28.55 3.74 32.96
C SER A 290 28.45 5.26 32.78
N GLU A 291 28.84 5.76 31.61
CA GLU A 291 28.37 7.03 31.10
C GLU A 291 26.85 6.99 30.87
N ALA A 292 26.23 8.16 30.65
CA ALA A 292 24.80 8.25 30.39
C ALA A 292 24.43 7.53 29.10
N ILE A 293 23.39 6.70 29.17
CA ILE A 293 22.78 6.04 28.02
C ILE A 293 21.35 6.55 27.83
N THR A 294 20.90 6.67 26.61
CA THR A 294 19.52 7.09 26.30
C THR A 294 18.73 5.92 25.76
N ILE A 295 17.61 5.63 26.40
CA ILE A 295 16.63 4.63 25.96
C ILE A 295 15.49 5.36 25.26
N THR A 296 15.20 4.97 24.05
CA THR A 296 14.08 5.50 23.26
C THR A 296 13.13 4.35 22.89
N LEU A 297 11.85 4.54 23.17
CA LEU A 297 10.82 3.58 22.81
C LEU A 297 10.17 4.05 21.52
N ASP A 298 10.42 3.32 20.46
CA ASP A 298 9.65 3.48 19.25
C ASP A 298 8.34 2.70 19.40
N ALA A 299 7.21 3.40 19.57
CA ALA A 299 5.90 2.77 19.76
C ALA A 299 5.15 2.57 18.45
N ALA A 300 5.44 3.38 17.43
CA ALA A 300 4.77 3.33 16.15
C ALA A 300 5.27 2.17 15.27
N VAL A 301 4.57 1.92 14.20
CA VAL A 301 5.03 1.07 13.10
C VAL A 301 5.21 1.95 11.88
N PRO A 302 6.21 1.69 11.04
CA PRO A 302 6.44 2.49 9.84
C PRO A 302 5.26 2.36 8.89
N VAL A 303 5.02 3.38 8.07
CA VAL A 303 3.85 3.49 7.20
C VAL A 303 4.26 3.61 5.75
N VAL A 304 3.56 2.89 4.88
CA VAL A 304 3.55 3.15 3.44
C VAL A 304 2.44 4.17 3.16
N GLU A 305 2.80 5.44 3.06
CA GLU A 305 1.88 6.58 2.92
C GLU A 305 1.13 6.54 1.60
N ASN A 306 1.86 6.57 0.52
CA ASN A 306 1.32 6.61 -0.82
C ASN A 306 2.11 5.73 -1.78
N ILE A 307 1.41 5.21 -2.79
CA ILE A 307 1.99 4.48 -3.91
C ILE A 307 1.42 5.05 -5.21
N ASP A 308 2.26 5.75 -5.97
CA ASP A 308 1.96 6.18 -7.33
C ASP A 308 2.42 5.08 -8.30
N ALA A 309 1.48 4.27 -8.79
CA ALA A 309 1.71 3.15 -9.69
C ALA A 309 1.10 3.38 -11.10
N TYR A 310 0.92 4.64 -11.50
CA TYR A 310 0.33 4.99 -12.79
C TYR A 310 1.33 5.02 -13.95
N THR A 311 2.60 4.70 -13.70
CA THR A 311 3.64 4.51 -14.71
C THR A 311 4.25 3.13 -14.59
N LYS A 312 5.18 2.77 -15.48
CA LYS A 312 5.98 1.54 -15.39
C LYS A 312 6.70 1.39 -14.03
N ASN A 313 7.08 2.49 -13.40
CA ASN A 313 7.75 2.49 -12.11
C ASN A 313 6.76 2.93 -11.03
N ALA A 314 6.69 2.20 -9.94
CA ALA A 314 5.94 2.64 -8.76
C ALA A 314 6.81 3.62 -7.94
N VAL A 315 6.26 4.78 -7.61
CA VAL A 315 6.85 5.72 -6.66
C VAL A 315 6.16 5.54 -5.32
N ILE A 316 6.94 5.21 -4.30
CA ILE A 316 6.45 4.79 -2.99
C ILE A 316 6.93 5.80 -1.96
N ALA A 317 6.01 6.40 -1.21
CA ALA A 317 6.31 7.26 -0.08
C ALA A 317 6.20 6.46 1.22
N LEU A 318 7.25 6.54 2.03
CA LEU A 318 7.38 5.85 3.31
C LEU A 318 7.56 6.86 4.42
N SER A 319 7.02 6.58 5.60
CA SER A 319 7.21 7.41 6.79
C SER A 319 7.32 6.57 8.05
N ASP A 320 7.93 7.16 9.07
CA ASP A 320 8.05 6.63 10.41
C ASP A 320 8.20 7.80 11.39
N ASP A 321 7.72 7.68 12.61
CA ASP A 321 7.81 8.76 13.60
C ASP A 321 9.23 8.92 14.18
N ASN A 322 10.06 7.87 14.09
CA ASN A 322 11.44 7.86 14.55
C ASN A 322 12.43 7.73 13.38
N ASN A 323 12.65 6.55 12.85
CA ASN A 323 13.62 6.34 11.78
C ASN A 323 13.33 5.07 10.96
N LEU A 324 13.21 5.23 9.65
CA LEU A 324 13.13 4.12 8.70
C LEU A 324 14.47 3.37 8.65
N ALA A 325 14.42 2.05 8.46
CA ALA A 325 15.61 1.21 8.26
C ALA A 325 15.64 0.50 6.91
N GLY A 326 14.49 0.13 6.34
CA GLY A 326 14.46 -0.57 5.07
C GLY A 326 13.08 -0.73 4.46
N TYR A 327 13.06 -1.01 3.16
CA TYR A 327 11.87 -1.43 2.46
C TYR A 327 12.15 -2.65 1.57
N ALA A 328 11.10 -3.37 1.21
CA ALA A 328 11.15 -4.42 0.21
C ALA A 328 9.83 -4.46 -0.57
N VAL A 329 9.88 -4.85 -1.84
CA VAL A 329 8.69 -5.05 -2.67
C VAL A 329 8.66 -6.50 -3.12
N THR A 330 7.54 -7.17 -2.86
CA THR A 330 7.34 -8.60 -3.18
C THR A 330 6.08 -8.80 -4.01
N THR A 331 5.96 -9.95 -4.67
CA THR A 331 4.74 -10.38 -5.38
C THR A 331 3.89 -11.33 -4.55
N THR A 332 4.34 -11.69 -3.36
CA THR A 332 3.64 -12.55 -2.39
C THR A 332 3.61 -11.87 -1.03
N LEU A 333 2.57 -12.17 -0.24
CA LEU A 333 2.42 -11.63 1.13
C LEU A 333 3.29 -12.42 2.12
N THR A 334 4.57 -12.55 1.85
CA THR A 334 5.54 -13.19 2.76
C THR A 334 6.47 -12.13 3.32
N THR A 335 6.86 -12.26 4.58
CA THR A 335 7.83 -11.35 5.17
C THR A 335 9.15 -11.41 4.39
N PRO A 336 9.67 -10.27 3.93
CA PRO A 336 10.93 -10.24 3.19
C PRO A 336 12.10 -10.74 4.02
N THR A 337 13.00 -11.51 3.40
CA THR A 337 14.27 -11.93 4.01
C THR A 337 15.40 -10.95 3.71
N SER A 338 15.24 -10.11 2.68
CA SER A 338 16.19 -9.07 2.30
C SER A 338 15.49 -7.71 2.22
N TRP A 339 16.20 -6.66 2.60
CA TRP A 339 15.70 -5.30 2.67
C TRP A 339 16.63 -4.34 1.94
N THR A 340 16.06 -3.40 1.20
CA THR A 340 16.81 -2.27 0.67
C THR A 340 16.83 -1.18 1.73
N ALA A 341 18.02 -0.72 2.10
CA ALA A 341 18.19 0.28 3.15
C ALA A 341 17.55 1.62 2.76
N VAL A 342 16.85 2.23 3.71
CA VAL A 342 16.39 3.61 3.72
C VAL A 342 16.63 4.18 5.11
N SER A 343 16.69 5.50 5.25
CA SER A 343 16.93 6.15 6.55
C SER A 343 16.15 7.46 6.63
N GLY A 344 16.03 7.99 7.85
CA GLY A 344 15.28 9.21 8.14
C GLY A 344 13.80 8.93 8.42
N LYS A 345 13.07 9.97 8.81
CA LYS A 345 11.65 9.88 9.14
C LYS A 345 10.75 9.69 7.92
N THR A 346 11.21 10.06 6.74
CA THR A 346 10.49 9.90 5.48
C THR A 346 11.44 9.48 4.37
N ALA A 347 10.94 8.70 3.43
CA ALA A 347 11.68 8.33 2.22
C ALA A 347 10.73 8.26 1.03
N SER A 348 11.24 8.59 -0.16
CA SER A 348 10.55 8.36 -1.41
C SER A 348 11.43 7.45 -2.28
N VAL A 349 10.90 6.29 -2.64
CA VAL A 349 11.64 5.29 -3.41
C VAL A 349 10.94 4.99 -4.72
N THR A 350 11.70 4.69 -5.76
CA THR A 350 11.17 4.29 -7.06
C THR A 350 11.47 2.82 -7.27
N TYR A 351 10.43 2.02 -7.48
CA TYR A 351 10.54 0.59 -7.73
C TYR A 351 10.16 0.25 -9.18
N PRO A 352 11.09 -0.28 -10.00
CA PRO A 352 10.81 -0.67 -11.36
C PRO A 352 10.00 -1.98 -11.38
N THR A 353 8.77 -1.92 -11.90
CA THR A 353 7.95 -3.11 -12.06
C THR A 353 8.17 -3.76 -13.44
N THR A 354 8.19 -5.07 -13.50
CA THR A 354 8.44 -5.84 -14.74
C THR A 354 7.19 -6.47 -15.34
N ALA A 355 6.13 -6.61 -14.55
CA ALA A 355 4.87 -7.20 -14.96
C ALA A 355 3.68 -6.54 -14.27
N ASN A 356 2.51 -6.65 -14.89
CA ASN A 356 1.25 -6.30 -14.24
C ASN A 356 0.91 -7.37 -13.18
N GLY A 357 0.32 -6.96 -12.06
CA GLY A 357 -0.03 -7.84 -10.97
C GLY A 357 -0.08 -7.15 -9.62
N THR A 358 -0.35 -7.91 -8.59
CA THR A 358 -0.35 -7.42 -7.21
C THR A 358 1.05 -7.44 -6.63
N TYR A 359 1.44 -6.34 -6.03
CA TYR A 359 2.70 -6.16 -5.32
C TYR A 359 2.42 -5.78 -3.86
N TYR A 360 3.34 -6.14 -2.98
CA TYR A 360 3.31 -5.82 -1.55
C TYR A 360 4.56 -5.03 -1.21
N VAL A 361 4.37 -3.81 -0.74
CA VAL A 361 5.44 -2.96 -0.23
C VAL A 361 5.53 -3.19 1.26
N HIS A 362 6.65 -3.72 1.71
CA HIS A 362 6.97 -3.88 3.12
C HIS A 362 7.92 -2.75 3.52
N VAL A 363 7.74 -2.22 4.70
CA VAL A 363 8.61 -1.19 5.29
C VAL A 363 9.01 -1.63 6.70
N LYS A 364 10.25 -1.32 7.07
CA LYS A 364 10.83 -1.62 8.38
C LYS A 364 11.45 -0.37 8.98
N ASP A 365 11.22 -0.13 10.28
CA ASP A 365 11.88 0.90 11.07
C ASP A 365 13.20 0.41 11.69
N ALA A 366 13.90 1.32 12.35
CA ALA A 366 15.14 1.02 13.07
C ALA A 366 14.91 0.15 14.32
N ALA A 367 13.71 0.16 14.89
CA ALA A 367 13.31 -0.71 16.00
C ALA A 367 12.96 -2.14 15.55
N GLY A 368 12.98 -2.40 14.24
CA GLY A 368 12.67 -3.71 13.67
C GLY A 368 11.19 -3.98 13.43
N LYS A 369 10.31 -3.02 13.69
CA LYS A 369 8.89 -3.14 13.40
C LYS A 369 8.64 -3.04 11.91
N THR A 370 7.59 -3.68 11.45
CA THR A 370 7.25 -3.74 10.02
C THR A 370 5.78 -3.50 9.78
N SER A 371 5.50 -2.88 8.65
CA SER A 371 4.16 -2.85 8.08
C SER A 371 4.22 -3.13 6.58
N PHE A 372 3.06 -3.25 5.94
CA PHE A 372 2.99 -3.40 4.51
C PHE A 372 1.72 -2.76 3.92
N LYS A 373 1.78 -2.47 2.62
CA LYS A 373 0.64 -2.02 1.82
C LYS A 373 0.70 -2.69 0.45
N SER A 374 -0.42 -3.20 -0.05
CA SER A 374 -0.49 -3.76 -1.39
C SER A 374 -0.93 -2.74 -2.42
N PHE A 375 -0.52 -2.93 -3.67
CA PHE A 375 -1.03 -2.20 -4.83
C PHE A 375 -1.13 -3.11 -6.04
N ASN A 376 -2.02 -2.76 -6.96
CA ASN A 376 -2.16 -3.48 -8.22
C ASN A 376 -1.50 -2.68 -9.34
N MET A 377 -0.41 -3.22 -9.89
CA MET A 377 0.28 -2.64 -11.04
C MET A 377 -0.43 -3.06 -12.32
N VAL A 378 -0.87 -2.09 -13.11
CA VAL A 378 -1.50 -2.29 -14.42
C VAL A 378 -0.75 -1.59 -15.56
N CYS A 379 0.29 -0.83 -15.23
CA CYS A 379 1.05 0.03 -16.14
C CYS A 379 2.47 -0.45 -16.43
N ALA A 380 2.84 -1.65 -16.00
CA ALA A 380 4.17 -2.21 -16.27
C ALA A 380 4.32 -2.67 -17.73
N ALA A 381 3.24 -3.08 -18.37
CA ALA A 381 3.22 -3.58 -19.73
C ALA A 381 2.32 -2.73 -20.64
N SER A 382 2.61 -2.76 -21.96
CA SER A 382 1.78 -2.12 -22.97
C SER A 382 0.36 -2.70 -22.95
N THR A 383 -0.64 -1.83 -23.03
CA THR A 383 -2.04 -2.23 -23.14
C THR A 383 -2.68 -1.63 -24.38
N THR A 384 -3.51 -2.43 -25.04
CA THR A 384 -4.23 -2.02 -26.27
C THR A 384 -5.73 -2.04 -26.02
N THR A 385 -6.39 -0.91 -26.27
CA THR A 385 -7.85 -0.79 -26.26
C THR A 385 -8.36 -0.48 -27.65
N ASN A 386 -9.27 -1.30 -28.14
CA ASN A 386 -9.84 -1.24 -29.47
C ASN A 386 -11.30 -0.76 -29.40
N PHE A 387 -11.71 0.07 -30.37
CA PHE A 387 -13.03 0.63 -30.45
C PHE A 387 -13.61 0.38 -31.87
N ALA A 388 -14.50 -0.58 -31.96
CA ALA A 388 -15.28 -0.81 -33.14
C ALA A 388 -16.49 0.15 -33.20
N TYR A 389 -17.05 0.33 -34.38
CA TYR A 389 -18.25 1.14 -34.63
C TYR A 389 -19.45 0.60 -33.82
N THR A 390 -20.20 1.53 -33.21
CA THR A 390 -21.43 1.20 -32.46
C THR A 390 -22.57 2.20 -32.74
N GLY A 391 -22.33 3.21 -33.57
CA GLY A 391 -23.29 4.28 -33.78
C GLY A 391 -23.42 5.30 -32.64
N ALA A 392 -22.55 5.22 -31.63
CA ALA A 392 -22.54 6.10 -30.46
C ALA A 392 -21.11 6.42 -30.03
N VAL A 393 -20.95 7.52 -29.27
CA VAL A 393 -19.68 7.87 -28.63
C VAL A 393 -19.29 6.83 -27.59
N LYS A 394 -18.02 6.51 -27.53
CA LYS A 394 -17.42 5.70 -26.45
C LYS A 394 -16.55 6.57 -25.56
N ASN A 395 -16.73 6.43 -24.28
CA ASN A 395 -15.86 7.07 -23.28
C ASN A 395 -14.71 6.15 -22.95
N TYR A 396 -13.52 6.72 -22.85
CA TYR A 396 -12.33 6.05 -22.36
C TYR A 396 -11.68 6.92 -21.29
N THR A 397 -11.30 6.32 -20.17
CA THR A 397 -10.53 6.99 -19.13
C THR A 397 -9.15 6.36 -19.09
N THR A 398 -8.11 7.16 -19.17
CA THR A 398 -6.74 6.68 -19.08
C THR A 398 -6.48 6.09 -17.70
N VAL A 399 -5.90 4.91 -17.64
CA VAL A 399 -5.47 4.26 -16.39
C VAL A 399 -4.03 4.64 -16.08
N CYS A 400 -3.18 4.64 -17.11
CA CYS A 400 -1.74 4.83 -16.96
C CYS A 400 -1.32 6.22 -17.43
N ARG A 401 -0.34 6.80 -16.74
CA ARG A 401 0.34 8.03 -17.12
C ARG A 401 1.48 7.71 -18.08
N GLY A 402 1.60 8.45 -19.15
CA GLY A 402 2.72 8.27 -20.08
C GLY A 402 2.29 8.33 -21.54
N LYS A 403 3.08 7.68 -22.39
CA LYS A 403 2.89 7.72 -23.84
C LYS A 403 1.71 6.85 -24.27
N HIS A 404 0.80 7.44 -25.04
CA HIS A 404 -0.31 6.73 -25.68
C HIS A 404 -0.23 6.93 -27.19
N THR A 405 -0.24 5.85 -27.94
CA THR A 405 -0.41 5.89 -29.38
C THR A 405 -1.90 5.88 -29.68
N LEU A 406 -2.36 6.93 -30.34
CA LEU A 406 -3.72 7.07 -30.83
C LEU A 406 -3.74 6.73 -32.29
N THR A 407 -4.68 5.90 -32.74
CA THR A 407 -4.82 5.51 -34.13
C THR A 407 -6.30 5.45 -34.48
N VAL A 408 -6.66 6.08 -35.62
CA VAL A 408 -8.03 6.12 -36.10
C VAL A 408 -8.11 5.83 -37.59
N TRP A 409 -9.16 5.12 -38.01
CA TRP A 409 -9.49 4.80 -39.41
C TRP A 409 -10.87 5.39 -39.74
N GLY A 410 -10.97 6.19 -40.79
CA GLY A 410 -12.21 6.75 -41.25
C GLY A 410 -13.11 5.71 -41.90
N ALA A 411 -14.39 5.94 -41.97
CA ALA A 411 -15.33 5.03 -42.60
C ALA A 411 -15.41 5.23 -44.14
N GLN A 412 -15.77 4.16 -44.84
CA GLN A 412 -16.03 4.18 -46.27
C GLN A 412 -17.34 4.90 -46.59
N GLY A 413 -17.40 5.59 -47.70
CA GLY A 413 -18.63 6.14 -48.27
C GLY A 413 -19.60 5.06 -48.76
N GLY A 414 -20.90 5.38 -48.77
CA GLY A 414 -21.95 4.46 -49.19
C GLY A 414 -21.91 4.14 -50.70
N ASN A 415 -22.58 3.07 -51.08
CA ASN A 415 -22.65 2.55 -52.43
C ASN A 415 -21.26 2.27 -53.06
N ASN A 416 -20.36 1.65 -52.30
CA ASN A 416 -18.95 1.47 -52.65
C ASN A 416 -18.25 2.81 -52.98
N GLY A 417 -18.54 3.84 -52.21
CA GLY A 417 -17.91 5.16 -52.30
C GLY A 417 -16.44 5.13 -51.92
N GLY A 418 -15.86 6.32 -51.77
CA GLY A 418 -14.45 6.48 -51.40
C GLY A 418 -14.12 5.76 -50.10
N LYS A 419 -12.93 5.18 -50.04
CA LYS A 419 -12.43 4.54 -48.83
C LYS A 419 -12.03 5.56 -47.76
N GLY A 420 -12.13 5.21 -46.50
CA GLY A 420 -11.69 6.02 -45.38
C GLY A 420 -10.17 6.15 -45.30
N GLY A 421 -9.71 7.25 -44.68
CA GLY A 421 -8.30 7.50 -44.41
C GLY A 421 -7.85 6.95 -43.08
N TYR A 422 -6.62 7.28 -42.73
CA TYR A 422 -5.92 6.82 -41.53
C TYR A 422 -5.20 7.99 -40.85
N SER A 423 -5.20 8.01 -39.53
CA SER A 423 -4.33 8.93 -38.78
C SER A 423 -3.78 8.25 -37.54
N THR A 424 -2.54 8.56 -37.21
CA THR A 424 -1.87 8.07 -36.02
C THR A 424 -1.00 9.13 -35.37
N GLY A 425 -0.70 9.00 -34.09
CA GLY A 425 0.21 9.87 -33.36
C GLY A 425 0.34 9.46 -31.89
N VAL A 426 1.40 9.93 -31.25
CA VAL A 426 1.73 9.64 -29.85
C VAL A 426 1.55 10.90 -29.02
N VAL A 427 0.86 10.77 -27.89
CA VAL A 427 0.64 11.85 -26.92
C VAL A 427 0.97 11.36 -25.50
N ASN A 428 1.49 12.26 -24.66
CA ASN A 428 1.59 12.00 -23.24
C ASN A 428 0.27 12.35 -22.54
N LEU A 429 -0.33 11.39 -21.87
CA LEU A 429 -1.56 11.58 -21.11
C LEU A 429 -1.33 11.29 -19.64
N ASN A 430 -2.01 12.03 -18.77
CA ASN A 430 -2.08 11.71 -17.36
C ASN A 430 -3.08 10.57 -17.12
N GLU A 431 -3.01 9.93 -15.99
CA GLU A 431 -4.07 9.03 -15.52
C GLU A 431 -5.38 9.79 -15.30
N ASN A 432 -6.49 9.09 -15.30
CA ASN A 432 -7.85 9.62 -15.09
C ASN A 432 -8.31 10.68 -16.10
N MET A 433 -7.64 10.79 -17.25
CA MET A 433 -8.09 11.70 -18.32
C MET A 433 -9.24 11.07 -19.10
N LYS A 434 -10.28 11.85 -19.35
CA LYS A 434 -11.43 11.45 -20.19
C LYS A 434 -11.15 11.71 -21.65
N LEU A 435 -11.33 10.69 -22.48
CA LEU A 435 -11.30 10.75 -23.92
C LEU A 435 -12.67 10.32 -24.48
N TYR A 436 -13.10 11.00 -25.49
CA TYR A 436 -14.33 10.68 -26.20
C TYR A 436 -13.96 10.16 -27.58
N ILE A 437 -14.36 8.91 -27.87
CA ILE A 437 -13.97 8.17 -29.06
C ILE A 437 -15.19 8.13 -29.99
N TYR A 438 -15.07 8.75 -31.12
CA TYR A 438 -16.05 8.73 -32.18
C TYR A 438 -15.55 7.85 -33.33
N VAL A 439 -16.22 6.74 -33.57
CA VAL A 439 -15.90 5.83 -34.67
C VAL A 439 -16.88 6.06 -35.80
N GLY A 440 -16.39 6.42 -36.97
CA GLY A 440 -17.20 6.74 -38.12
C GLY A 440 -18.07 5.57 -38.58
N GLY A 441 -19.33 5.84 -38.89
CA GLY A 441 -20.21 4.89 -39.56
C GLY A 441 -19.98 4.87 -41.07
N GLN A 442 -19.99 3.69 -41.68
CA GLN A 442 -20.02 3.57 -43.14
C GLN A 442 -21.22 4.30 -43.71
N GLY A 443 -21.04 4.98 -44.81
CA GLY A 443 -22.16 5.55 -45.56
C GLY A 443 -23.08 4.43 -46.08
N SER A 444 -24.37 4.70 -46.12
CA SER A 444 -25.37 3.77 -46.62
C SER A 444 -25.70 4.06 -48.09
N THR A 445 -26.29 3.08 -48.80
CA THR A 445 -27.09 3.36 -49.98
C THR A 445 -28.44 3.88 -49.48
N GLY A 446 -28.71 5.16 -49.64
CA GLY A 446 -29.89 5.80 -49.09
C GLY A 446 -29.59 7.11 -48.35
N SER A 447 -30.62 7.70 -47.75
CA SER A 447 -30.61 9.08 -47.26
C SER A 447 -29.80 9.35 -46.02
N SER A 448 -29.38 8.33 -45.23
CA SER A 448 -28.68 8.55 -43.95
C SER A 448 -27.18 8.66 -44.12
N GLY A 449 -26.59 9.77 -43.70
CA GLY A 449 -25.13 9.93 -43.60
C GLY A 449 -24.49 9.03 -42.57
N GLY A 450 -23.25 8.59 -42.78
CA GLY A 450 -22.47 7.82 -41.79
C GLY A 450 -22.32 8.58 -40.49
N PHE A 451 -22.46 7.88 -39.36
CA PHE A 451 -22.29 8.47 -38.02
C PHE A 451 -20.95 9.22 -37.91
N ASN A 452 -20.95 10.34 -37.21
CA ASN A 452 -19.86 11.29 -37.04
C ASN A 452 -19.50 12.03 -38.32
N GLY A 453 -20.51 12.66 -38.89
CA GLY A 453 -20.37 13.74 -39.86
C GLY A 453 -20.43 13.36 -41.35
N GLY A 454 -20.80 12.14 -41.71
CA GLY A 454 -21.09 11.81 -43.10
C GLY A 454 -22.27 12.60 -43.62
N GLY A 455 -22.18 13.17 -44.86
CA GLY A 455 -23.25 13.89 -45.53
C GLY A 455 -24.31 12.95 -46.06
N THR A 456 -25.57 13.39 -46.08
CA THR A 456 -26.71 12.63 -46.60
C THR A 456 -26.75 12.65 -48.13
N THR A 457 -27.46 11.70 -48.71
CA THR A 457 -27.92 11.75 -50.12
C THR A 457 -29.42 12.00 -50.13
N GLY A 458 -29.92 12.62 -51.19
CA GLY A 458 -31.32 13.04 -51.26
C GLY A 458 -32.35 11.92 -51.55
N THR A 459 -31.91 10.73 -51.94
CA THR A 459 -32.76 9.57 -52.27
C THR A 459 -32.07 8.25 -51.97
N THR A 460 -32.77 7.13 -52.24
CA THR A 460 -32.30 5.75 -51.98
C THR A 460 -31.29 5.20 -53.01
N SER A 461 -30.96 5.94 -54.07
CA SER A 461 -30.12 5.44 -55.17
C SER A 461 -28.66 5.88 -55.10
N GLY A 462 -28.34 6.95 -54.37
CA GLY A 462 -26.98 7.43 -54.16
C GLY A 462 -26.38 6.91 -52.85
N GLY A 463 -25.05 6.98 -52.73
CA GLY A 463 -24.32 6.69 -51.52
C GLY A 463 -24.18 7.92 -50.62
N SER A 464 -24.45 7.81 -49.36
CA SER A 464 -24.13 8.83 -48.36
C SER A 464 -22.64 8.86 -48.04
N GLY A 465 -22.13 9.95 -47.49
CA GLY A 465 -20.77 10.05 -47.05
C GLY A 465 -20.50 9.16 -45.82
N GLY A 466 -19.29 8.57 -45.73
CA GLY A 466 -18.79 7.89 -44.55
C GLY A 466 -18.42 8.88 -43.44
N GLY A 467 -18.59 8.50 -42.20
CA GLY A 467 -18.22 9.31 -41.05
C GLY A 467 -16.72 9.36 -40.79
N ALA A 468 -16.25 10.40 -40.15
CA ALA A 468 -14.89 10.47 -39.62
C ALA A 468 -14.75 9.62 -38.37
N SER A 469 -13.56 9.11 -38.10
CA SER A 469 -13.20 8.63 -36.74
C SER A 469 -12.31 9.66 -36.09
N ASP A 470 -12.62 10.02 -34.83
CA ASP A 470 -11.84 11.01 -34.09
C ASP A 470 -11.76 10.68 -32.59
N ILE A 471 -10.70 11.19 -31.93
CA ILE A 471 -10.53 11.15 -30.50
C ILE A 471 -10.46 12.58 -29.97
N ARG A 472 -11.28 12.85 -28.94
CA ARG A 472 -11.38 14.15 -28.28
C ARG A 472 -10.86 14.03 -26.87
N ILE A 473 -10.09 15.02 -26.38
CA ILE A 473 -9.49 15.03 -25.06
C ILE A 473 -10.19 16.04 -24.16
N GLY A 474 -10.56 15.59 -22.94
CA GLY A 474 -11.07 16.42 -21.86
C GLY A 474 -12.53 16.83 -21.99
N THR A 475 -12.98 17.23 -23.19
CA THR A 475 -14.37 17.66 -23.43
C THR A 475 -14.95 17.02 -24.69
N ASP A 476 -16.23 16.70 -24.66
CA ASP A 476 -16.96 16.21 -25.84
C ASP A 476 -17.32 17.37 -26.76
N SER A 477 -16.35 17.78 -27.57
CA SER A 477 -16.50 18.90 -28.50
C SER A 477 -15.72 18.65 -29.78
N LEU A 478 -16.21 19.09 -30.91
CA LEU A 478 -15.47 19.10 -32.17
C LEU A 478 -14.17 19.91 -32.09
N TYR A 479 -14.11 20.89 -31.18
CA TYR A 479 -12.93 21.73 -30.93
C TYR A 479 -11.87 21.05 -30.00
N ALA A 480 -12.16 19.84 -29.49
CA ALA A 480 -11.27 19.05 -28.68
C ALA A 480 -10.69 17.83 -29.41
N ARG A 481 -10.87 17.73 -30.71
CA ARG A 481 -10.38 16.63 -31.54
C ARG A 481 -8.86 16.72 -31.70
N VAL A 482 -8.13 15.80 -31.08
CA VAL A 482 -6.67 15.74 -31.16
C VAL A 482 -6.20 14.99 -32.41
N ILE A 483 -7.02 14.06 -32.91
CA ILE A 483 -6.73 13.22 -34.07
C ILE A 483 -8.04 12.92 -34.81
N VAL A 484 -8.00 12.98 -36.15
CA VAL A 484 -9.15 12.71 -37.02
C VAL A 484 -8.69 11.92 -38.24
N ALA A 485 -9.36 10.85 -38.58
CA ALA A 485 -9.29 10.18 -39.88
C ALA A 485 -10.54 10.49 -40.67
N GLY A 486 -10.38 11.06 -41.86
CA GLY A 486 -11.51 11.46 -42.72
C GLY A 486 -12.23 10.24 -43.30
N GLY A 487 -13.56 10.34 -43.39
CA GLY A 487 -14.40 9.38 -44.10
C GLY A 487 -14.45 9.65 -45.58
N GLY A 488 -14.70 8.62 -46.36
CA GLY A 488 -14.86 8.74 -47.83
C GLY A 488 -16.18 9.34 -48.26
N GLY A 489 -16.21 10.01 -49.40
CA GLY A 489 -17.43 10.49 -50.02
C GLY A 489 -18.26 9.32 -50.58
N GLY A 490 -19.59 9.48 -50.59
CA GLY A 490 -20.50 8.51 -51.18
C GLY A 490 -20.41 8.51 -52.72
N LYS A 491 -20.66 7.37 -53.32
CA LYS A 491 -20.80 7.26 -54.78
C LYS A 491 -22.15 7.87 -55.19
N GLY A 492 -22.20 8.63 -56.26
CA GLY A 492 -23.44 9.04 -56.87
C GLY A 492 -24.12 7.89 -57.60
N GLN A 493 -25.28 8.16 -58.18
CA GLN A 493 -26.08 7.13 -58.88
C GLN A 493 -25.44 6.69 -60.20
N ASP A 494 -24.76 7.56 -60.88
CA ASP A 494 -24.27 7.33 -62.26
C ASP A 494 -22.85 6.70 -62.28
N SER A 495 -22.41 6.24 -63.45
CA SER A 495 -21.13 5.60 -63.66
C SER A 495 -19.92 6.52 -63.41
N CYS A 496 -20.06 7.82 -63.59
CA CYS A 496 -19.04 8.85 -63.36
C CYS A 496 -18.96 9.32 -61.88
N ALA A 497 -19.65 8.66 -61.00
CA ALA A 497 -19.99 9.15 -59.67
C ALA A 497 -19.15 8.59 -58.53
N ALA A 498 -17.92 8.12 -58.75
CA ALA A 498 -17.09 7.60 -57.68
C ALA A 498 -16.82 8.65 -56.59
N GLY A 499 -17.01 8.26 -55.35
CA GLY A 499 -16.75 9.14 -54.20
C GLY A 499 -15.26 9.33 -53.94
N GLY A 500 -14.88 10.51 -53.47
CA GLY A 500 -13.52 10.86 -53.10
C GLY A 500 -13.08 10.11 -51.84
N VAL A 501 -11.81 9.71 -51.76
CA VAL A 501 -11.24 9.05 -50.56
C VAL A 501 -11.13 10.02 -49.39
N GLY A 502 -11.32 9.52 -48.18
CA GLY A 502 -11.10 10.29 -46.95
C GLY A 502 -9.64 10.31 -46.52
N GLY A 503 -9.30 11.18 -45.58
CA GLY A 503 -7.99 11.26 -44.94
C GLY A 503 -6.96 12.10 -45.72
N GLY A 504 -5.72 12.03 -45.26
CA GLY A 504 -4.69 12.98 -45.68
C GLY A 504 -4.96 14.40 -45.12
N THR A 505 -4.06 15.34 -45.42
CA THR A 505 -4.32 16.75 -45.08
C THR A 505 -5.43 17.37 -45.93
N THR A 506 -5.71 16.73 -47.06
CA THR A 506 -6.81 17.09 -47.97
C THR A 506 -7.51 15.81 -48.39
N GLY A 507 -8.82 15.75 -48.18
CA GLY A 507 -9.64 14.64 -48.70
C GLY A 507 -9.65 14.63 -50.23
N GLY A 508 -9.84 13.45 -50.81
CA GLY A 508 -9.94 13.32 -52.27
C GLY A 508 -11.19 14.00 -52.82
N GLY A 509 -11.10 14.66 -53.96
CA GLY A 509 -12.28 15.08 -54.72
C GLY A 509 -13.00 13.86 -55.29
N SER A 510 -14.26 14.00 -55.70
CA SER A 510 -14.98 12.99 -56.44
C SER A 510 -14.32 12.73 -57.81
N ALA A 511 -14.57 11.55 -58.41
CA ALA A 511 -13.96 11.24 -59.69
C ALA A 511 -14.39 12.26 -60.78
N ASN A 512 -13.44 12.63 -61.63
CA ASN A 512 -13.64 13.45 -62.81
C ASN A 512 -13.68 12.54 -64.03
N GLN A 513 -14.86 12.18 -64.47
CA GLN A 513 -15.06 11.48 -65.73
C GLN A 513 -15.79 12.41 -66.68
N ASN A 514 -15.46 12.32 -67.97
CA ASN A 514 -15.96 13.21 -69.01
C ASN A 514 -17.47 13.46 -68.92
N ASN A 515 -17.87 14.75 -68.92
CA ASN A 515 -19.25 15.27 -68.91
C ASN A 515 -20.04 15.24 -67.60
N CYS A 516 -19.39 14.95 -66.42
CA CYS A 516 -20.11 14.90 -65.17
C CYS A 516 -20.09 16.19 -64.32
N GLY A 517 -19.83 17.34 -64.97
CA GLY A 517 -19.77 18.62 -64.26
C GLY A 517 -18.54 18.85 -63.41
N THR A 518 -18.58 19.85 -62.56
CA THR A 518 -17.48 20.14 -61.61
C THR A 518 -17.50 19.17 -60.46
N GLN A 519 -16.33 18.61 -60.12
CA GLN A 519 -16.15 17.66 -59.01
C GLN A 519 -16.56 18.28 -57.68
N ALA A 520 -17.08 17.43 -56.78
CA ALA A 520 -17.14 17.77 -55.38
C ALA A 520 -15.73 17.72 -54.77
N GLY A 521 -15.33 18.79 -54.13
CA GLY A 521 -14.01 18.92 -53.51
C GLY A 521 -13.90 18.13 -52.20
N GLY A 522 -12.67 17.66 -51.87
CA GLY A 522 -12.37 17.14 -50.55
C GLY A 522 -12.25 18.25 -49.51
N GLY A 523 -12.46 17.94 -48.24
CA GLY A 523 -12.18 18.82 -47.10
C GLY A 523 -10.67 19.08 -46.97
N THR A 524 -10.30 20.26 -46.50
CA THR A 524 -8.90 20.66 -46.25
C THR A 524 -8.62 20.86 -44.77
N GLN A 525 -7.48 21.43 -44.41
CA GLN A 525 -7.16 21.75 -43.00
C GLN A 525 -7.90 22.99 -42.48
N THR A 526 -8.44 23.82 -43.36
CA THR A 526 -9.01 25.13 -43.03
C THR A 526 -10.42 25.38 -43.61
N ALA A 527 -10.86 24.53 -44.54
CA ALA A 527 -12.15 24.70 -45.19
C ALA A 527 -12.80 23.37 -45.59
N GLY A 528 -14.12 23.34 -45.60
CA GLY A 528 -14.89 22.26 -46.20
C GLY A 528 -14.71 22.18 -47.71
N GLY A 529 -14.86 20.99 -48.27
CA GLY A 529 -14.82 20.76 -49.72
C GLY A 529 -15.94 21.48 -50.44
N ALA A 530 -15.63 22.05 -51.60
CA ALA A 530 -16.61 22.68 -52.44
C ALA A 530 -17.65 21.66 -52.94
N LYS A 531 -18.90 22.07 -53.08
CA LYS A 531 -19.95 21.26 -53.70
C LYS A 531 -19.66 20.99 -55.15
N GLY A 532 -20.06 19.85 -55.66
CA GLY A 532 -20.10 19.58 -57.09
C GLY A 532 -21.16 20.45 -57.79
N ILE A 533 -20.90 20.86 -59.04
CA ILE A 533 -21.80 21.70 -59.86
C ILE A 533 -21.99 21.03 -61.19
N TYR A 534 -23.23 20.87 -61.64
CA TYR A 534 -23.64 20.50 -62.98
C TYR A 534 -24.83 21.39 -63.35
N SER A 535 -24.96 21.83 -64.59
CA SER A 535 -25.99 22.66 -65.16
C SER A 535 -27.22 22.97 -64.28
N GLY A 536 -27.05 23.86 -63.29
CA GLY A 536 -28.07 24.16 -62.29
C GLY A 536 -27.89 23.33 -61.01
N THR A 537 -27.51 23.96 -59.90
CA THR A 537 -27.28 23.31 -58.63
C THR A 537 -28.60 23.08 -57.89
N TYR A 538 -29.03 21.83 -57.78
CA TYR A 538 -30.17 21.46 -56.92
C TYR A 538 -29.68 20.97 -55.59
N GLY A 539 -29.63 21.86 -54.60
CA GLY A 539 -29.51 21.49 -53.15
C GLY A 539 -28.23 20.88 -52.66
N ALA A 540 -27.16 20.74 -53.49
CA ALA A 540 -25.87 20.21 -52.97
C ALA A 540 -25.19 21.25 -52.10
N ASN A 541 -24.61 20.78 -50.94
CA ASN A 541 -23.92 21.64 -50.00
C ASN A 541 -22.41 21.38 -50.00
N ALA A 542 -21.65 22.42 -49.74
CA ALA A 542 -20.24 22.30 -49.38
C ALA A 542 -20.08 21.59 -48.04
N GLY A 543 -18.91 21.01 -47.80
CA GLY A 543 -18.53 20.49 -46.49
C GLY A 543 -18.32 21.62 -45.47
N ALA A 544 -18.34 21.28 -44.22
CA ALA A 544 -18.09 22.18 -43.09
C ALA A 544 -17.18 21.54 -42.06
N PHE A 545 -16.83 22.30 -41.02
CA PHE A 545 -16.05 21.78 -39.90
C PHE A 545 -16.78 20.58 -39.23
N GLY A 546 -16.18 19.41 -39.29
CA GLY A 546 -16.72 18.16 -38.73
C GLY A 546 -17.80 17.49 -39.57
N LYS A 547 -18.24 18.06 -40.69
CA LYS A 547 -19.43 17.58 -41.41
C LYS A 547 -19.28 17.65 -42.94
N GLY A 548 -19.56 16.54 -43.59
CA GLY A 548 -19.67 16.44 -45.02
C GLY A 548 -20.93 17.13 -45.55
N GLY A 549 -20.86 17.64 -46.78
CA GLY A 549 -21.97 18.25 -47.50
C GLY A 549 -23.10 17.25 -47.77
N ASN A 550 -24.34 17.71 -47.68
CA ASN A 550 -25.52 16.93 -48.06
C ASN A 550 -25.80 17.10 -49.55
N ALA A 551 -26.06 16.03 -50.27
CA ALA A 551 -26.57 16.09 -51.60
C ALA A 551 -28.08 16.41 -51.56
N GLY A 552 -28.57 17.18 -52.55
CA GLY A 552 -29.97 17.51 -52.66
C GLY A 552 -30.81 16.34 -53.19
N SER A 553 -32.14 16.54 -53.23
CA SER A 553 -33.08 15.62 -53.86
C SER A 553 -33.25 16.02 -55.35
N GLY A 554 -33.27 15.04 -56.24
CA GLY A 554 -33.47 15.25 -57.67
C GLY A 554 -33.56 13.91 -58.41
N ASN A 555 -33.75 13.92 -59.73
CA ASN A 555 -33.90 12.71 -60.53
C ASN A 555 -32.58 11.92 -60.67
N TYR A 556 -31.45 12.59 -60.51
CA TYR A 556 -30.10 11.98 -60.47
C TYR A 556 -29.42 12.38 -59.19
N VAL A 557 -29.04 11.42 -58.38
CA VAL A 557 -28.66 11.66 -57.02
C VAL A 557 -27.14 11.70 -56.83
N GLY A 558 -26.64 12.82 -56.38
CA GLY A 558 -25.24 13.01 -56.02
C GLY A 558 -24.88 12.25 -54.73
N GLY A 559 -23.61 11.90 -54.61
CA GLY A 559 -23.07 11.31 -53.39
C GLY A 559 -22.91 12.31 -52.26
N GLY A 560 -23.18 11.93 -51.01
CA GLY A 560 -22.92 12.75 -49.83
C GLY A 560 -21.41 12.90 -49.56
N GLY A 561 -20.97 14.07 -49.05
CA GLY A 561 -19.56 14.31 -48.66
C GLY A 561 -19.14 13.50 -47.43
N GLY A 562 -17.88 13.04 -47.37
CA GLY A 562 -17.32 12.35 -46.18
C GLY A 562 -17.12 13.29 -45.01
N GLY A 563 -17.29 12.78 -43.77
CA GLY A 563 -16.96 13.50 -42.53
C GLY A 563 -15.43 13.63 -42.36
N GLY A 564 -14.96 14.63 -41.61
CA GLY A 564 -13.50 14.84 -41.43
C GLY A 564 -13.20 15.94 -40.43
N TRP A 565 -11.93 16.38 -40.37
CA TRP A 565 -11.59 17.65 -39.73
C TRP A 565 -12.45 18.77 -40.35
N TYR A 566 -12.35 18.88 -41.65
CA TYR A 566 -13.41 19.45 -42.47
C TYR A 566 -13.95 18.38 -43.41
N GLY A 567 -15.25 18.35 -43.60
CA GLY A 567 -15.90 17.38 -44.47
C GLY A 567 -15.73 17.73 -45.94
N GLY A 568 -15.89 16.73 -46.81
CA GLY A 568 -15.96 16.90 -48.25
C GLY A 568 -17.28 17.51 -48.72
N GLY A 569 -17.32 18.10 -49.88
CA GLY A 569 -18.54 18.61 -50.51
C GLY A 569 -19.41 17.48 -51.03
N ALA A 570 -20.70 17.72 -51.17
CA ALA A 570 -21.63 16.79 -51.81
C ALA A 570 -21.55 16.88 -53.35
N GLY A 571 -21.84 15.80 -54.02
CA GLY A 571 -21.97 15.72 -55.47
C GLY A 571 -23.22 16.45 -55.98
N ALA A 572 -23.17 16.91 -57.23
CA ALA A 572 -24.31 17.52 -57.90
C ALA A 572 -25.45 16.52 -58.12
N THR A 573 -26.72 17.03 -58.17
CA THR A 573 -27.94 16.22 -58.22
C THR A 573 -28.77 16.46 -59.49
N ALA A 574 -28.22 17.07 -60.52
CA ALA A 574 -28.94 17.38 -61.81
C ALA A 574 -28.13 16.86 -63.00
N GLY A 575 -28.79 16.29 -63.98
CA GLY A 575 -28.23 15.80 -65.24
C GLY A 575 -27.44 14.51 -65.06
N TRP A 576 -26.16 14.60 -64.77
CA TRP A 576 -25.29 13.48 -64.37
C TRP A 576 -24.85 13.66 -62.91
N SER A 577 -25.03 12.63 -62.06
CA SER A 577 -24.72 12.72 -60.68
C SER A 577 -23.22 12.57 -60.43
N ASN A 578 -22.65 13.41 -59.55
CA ASN A 578 -21.26 13.25 -59.07
C ASN A 578 -21.20 12.53 -57.73
N GLY A 579 -20.08 11.88 -57.46
CA GLY A 579 -19.78 11.41 -56.10
C GLY A 579 -19.52 12.57 -55.14
N GLY A 580 -19.63 12.35 -53.84
CA GLY A 580 -19.18 13.29 -52.81
C GLY A 580 -17.67 13.31 -52.67
N GLY A 581 -17.08 14.41 -52.22
CA GLY A 581 -15.69 14.51 -51.82
C GLY A 581 -15.42 13.82 -50.46
N GLY A 582 -14.22 13.39 -50.23
CA GLY A 582 -13.80 12.82 -48.92
C GLY A 582 -13.50 13.92 -47.88
N GLY A 583 -13.65 13.63 -46.63
CA GLY A 583 -13.25 14.51 -45.52
C GLY A 583 -11.73 14.48 -45.26
N SER A 584 -11.15 15.56 -44.76
CA SER A 584 -9.75 15.62 -44.40
C SER A 584 -9.48 14.91 -43.06
N GLY A 585 -8.28 14.32 -42.92
CA GLY A 585 -7.73 13.94 -41.66
C GLY A 585 -7.10 15.13 -40.92
N TYR A 586 -6.77 14.93 -39.65
CA TYR A 586 -6.08 15.93 -38.82
C TYR A 586 -5.32 15.26 -37.71
N VAL A 587 -4.16 15.81 -37.37
CA VAL A 587 -3.37 15.48 -36.19
C VAL A 587 -2.94 16.78 -35.54
N TYR A 588 -3.22 16.94 -34.24
CA TYR A 588 -2.88 18.14 -33.50
C TYR A 588 -1.41 18.12 -33.10
N THR A 589 -0.58 18.88 -33.78
CA THR A 589 0.86 19.02 -33.56
C THR A 589 1.23 20.49 -33.40
N SER A 590 2.47 20.77 -33.01
CA SER A 590 2.95 22.16 -32.96
C SER A 590 2.82 22.89 -34.29
N SER A 591 2.94 22.18 -35.42
CA SER A 591 2.81 22.76 -36.77
C SER A 591 1.37 22.91 -37.27
N THR A 592 0.45 22.07 -36.79
CA THR A 592 -0.95 22.07 -37.24
C THR A 592 -1.91 22.79 -36.27
N ALA A 593 -1.45 23.14 -35.09
CA ALA A 593 -2.24 23.80 -34.04
C ALA A 593 -2.89 25.10 -34.51
N SER A 594 -2.24 25.87 -35.41
CA SER A 594 -2.76 27.09 -36.00
C SER A 594 -3.99 26.85 -36.92
N SER A 595 -4.20 25.62 -37.40
CA SER A 595 -5.36 25.22 -38.17
C SER A 595 -6.58 24.85 -37.30
N CYS A 596 -6.42 24.84 -35.97
CA CYS A 596 -7.55 24.65 -35.06
C CYS A 596 -8.42 25.92 -35.08
N PRO A 597 -9.73 25.80 -35.36
CA PRO A 597 -10.60 26.99 -35.47
C PRO A 597 -10.70 27.75 -34.14
N SER A 598 -11.18 28.98 -34.20
CA SER A 598 -11.53 29.78 -33.04
C SER A 598 -12.42 28.95 -32.07
N GLY A 599 -12.06 28.91 -30.81
CA GLY A 599 -12.70 28.05 -29.80
C GLY A 599 -12.00 26.71 -29.58
N CYS A 600 -10.82 26.49 -30.15
CA CYS A 600 -9.97 25.31 -29.85
C CYS A 600 -9.85 25.06 -28.36
N LYS A 601 -10.06 23.81 -27.93
CA LYS A 601 -10.00 23.37 -26.52
C LYS A 601 -8.71 22.64 -26.20
N LEU A 602 -7.81 22.47 -27.17
CA LEU A 602 -6.54 21.78 -27.01
C LEU A 602 -5.43 22.77 -26.61
N THR A 603 -4.50 22.29 -25.82
CA THR A 603 -3.30 23.02 -25.39
C THR A 603 -2.05 22.33 -25.94
N SER A 604 -0.89 22.98 -25.88
CA SER A 604 0.38 22.41 -26.32
C SER A 604 0.76 21.10 -25.62
N SER A 605 0.20 20.83 -24.45
CA SER A 605 0.41 19.55 -23.74
C SER A 605 -0.16 18.33 -24.47
N TYR A 606 -1.06 18.56 -25.44
CA TYR A 606 -1.66 17.49 -26.24
C TYR A 606 -1.07 17.40 -27.67
N TYR A 607 0.05 18.06 -27.92
CA TYR A 607 0.73 17.89 -29.21
C TYR A 607 1.12 16.45 -29.44
N LEU A 608 0.64 15.90 -30.56
CA LEU A 608 1.05 14.57 -31.02
C LEU A 608 2.46 14.64 -31.60
N THR A 609 3.27 13.62 -31.25
CA THR A 609 4.57 13.34 -31.86
C THR A 609 4.46 12.10 -32.74
N ASN A 610 5.39 11.91 -33.69
CA ASN A 610 5.32 10.82 -34.67
C ASN A 610 3.96 10.72 -35.33
N ALA A 611 3.37 11.86 -35.60
CA ALA A 611 1.99 11.96 -36.08
C ALA A 611 1.91 12.07 -37.60
N SER A 612 0.92 11.40 -38.17
CA SER A 612 0.64 11.46 -39.59
C SER A 612 -0.83 11.27 -39.88
N THR A 613 -1.28 11.82 -41.00
CA THR A 613 -2.57 11.50 -41.60
C THR A 613 -2.34 11.01 -43.04
N THR A 614 -3.01 9.94 -43.42
CA THR A 614 -2.83 9.25 -44.71
C THR A 614 -4.16 9.13 -45.45
N ALA A 615 -4.14 9.43 -46.73
CA ALA A 615 -5.32 9.33 -47.56
C ALA A 615 -5.72 7.88 -47.85
N GLY A 616 -7.01 7.64 -48.03
CA GLY A 616 -7.58 6.32 -48.38
C GLY A 616 -7.19 5.80 -49.77
N SER A 617 -6.41 6.56 -50.54
CA SER A 617 -5.76 6.08 -51.77
C SER A 617 -4.39 5.47 -51.54
N SER A 618 -3.83 5.62 -50.35
CA SER A 618 -2.50 5.12 -49.97
C SER A 618 -2.60 3.90 -49.04
N SER A 619 -1.51 3.15 -48.96
CA SER A 619 -1.41 2.01 -48.03
C SER A 619 -0.99 2.47 -46.64
N PHE A 620 -1.57 1.87 -45.62
CA PHE A 620 -1.27 2.05 -44.22
C PHE A 620 -1.60 0.79 -43.43
N THR A 621 -1.25 0.77 -42.13
CA THR A 621 -1.57 -0.35 -41.26
C THR A 621 -3.08 -0.43 -41.01
N GLY A 622 -3.69 -1.54 -41.38
CA GLY A 622 -5.10 -1.83 -41.12
C GLY A 622 -5.38 -2.24 -39.66
N THR A 623 -6.65 -2.42 -39.39
CA THR A 623 -7.13 -2.77 -38.02
C THR A 623 -6.61 -4.10 -37.50
N SER A 624 -6.30 -5.05 -38.40
CA SER A 624 -5.69 -6.36 -38.08
C SER A 624 -4.17 -6.31 -37.86
N GLY A 625 -3.52 -5.17 -38.16
CA GLY A 625 -2.07 -5.03 -38.21
C GLY A 625 -1.44 -5.30 -39.56
N SER A 626 -2.18 -5.84 -40.53
CA SER A 626 -1.75 -6.01 -41.92
C SER A 626 -1.86 -4.71 -42.70
N SER A 627 -1.15 -4.58 -43.81
CA SER A 627 -1.27 -3.43 -44.71
C SER A 627 -2.62 -3.47 -45.46
N GLU A 628 -3.30 -2.32 -45.55
CA GLU A 628 -4.48 -2.12 -46.38
C GLU A 628 -4.36 -0.81 -47.19
N THR A 629 -4.99 -0.76 -48.36
CA THR A 629 -5.10 0.47 -49.17
C THR A 629 -6.48 1.07 -49.02
N GLY A 630 -6.56 2.14 -48.21
CA GLY A 630 -7.79 2.75 -47.77
C GLY A 630 -8.68 1.84 -46.94
N HIS A 631 -9.32 2.39 -45.92
CA HIS A 631 -10.18 1.64 -45.02
C HIS A 631 -11.57 1.41 -45.58
N SER A 632 -12.03 0.15 -45.55
CA SER A 632 -13.36 -0.23 -46.04
C SER A 632 -14.31 -0.49 -44.88
N GLY A 633 -15.60 -0.25 -45.09
CA GLY A 633 -16.62 -0.46 -44.07
C GLY A 633 -16.71 0.66 -43.05
N ASN A 634 -17.09 0.31 -41.82
CA ASN A 634 -17.11 1.24 -40.70
C ASN A 634 -15.69 1.59 -40.28
N GLY A 635 -15.50 2.78 -39.73
CA GLY A 635 -14.25 3.22 -39.15
C GLY A 635 -13.84 2.40 -37.92
N TYR A 636 -12.69 2.76 -37.38
CA TYR A 636 -12.12 2.09 -36.19
C TYR A 636 -11.27 3.07 -35.39
N ALA A 637 -11.06 2.78 -34.10
CA ALA A 637 -10.10 3.51 -33.29
C ALA A 637 -9.33 2.55 -32.37
N ARG A 638 -8.08 2.90 -32.06
CA ARG A 638 -7.22 2.15 -31.18
C ARG A 638 -6.40 3.08 -30.31
N ILE A 639 -6.30 2.75 -29.03
CA ILE A 639 -5.41 3.42 -28.08
C ILE A 639 -4.45 2.37 -27.53
N VAL A 640 -3.14 2.65 -27.62
CA VAL A 640 -2.09 1.79 -27.07
C VAL A 640 -1.31 2.60 -26.04
N TYR A 641 -1.34 2.17 -24.79
CA TYR A 641 -0.42 2.68 -23.78
C TYR A 641 0.98 2.05 -23.99
N ASN A 642 2.02 2.86 -23.97
CA ASN A 642 3.41 2.47 -24.12
C ASN A 642 4.17 2.84 -22.83
N PRO A 643 4.55 1.86 -21.99
CA PRO A 643 5.19 2.08 -20.68
C PRO A 643 6.59 2.66 -20.76
#